data_1e21f899eb7804a7ecd18c247bbebb60
#
_entry.id   1e21f899eb7804a7ecd18c247bbebb60
#
_cell.length_a   1.000
_cell.length_b   1.000
_cell.length_c   1.000
_cell.angle_alpha   90.00
_cell.angle_beta   90.00
_cell.angle_gamma   90.00
#
_symmetry.space_group_name_H-M   'P 1'
#
loop_
_entity.id
_entity.type
_entity.pdbx_description
1 polymer ?
#
loop_
_entity_poly.entity_id
_entity_poly.type
_entity_poly.pdbx_seq_one_letter_code
_entity_poly.pdbx_strand_id
1 'polypeptide(L)'
;ESGSYSIDNENITSDGALYSSKALGNIDGKITDKKSEGTPTQNITINGSVYLSGYKHIVTDPESENYNKEITEYASLRAKTLTINAGAKVNTLDRVTFTNDVVIAGALHVGKAAIVKTMTIKNGGKFYSDYSAKIKNQLTMEAGSYMDLKYLNVTDNEYTDNGTEKPTKVPGNAVADLQGACKIVIGNHGVMSFNTLKTDNTSGQIVMGDDANNVAVIKADKFIYAGNDENVNFISTPNTNNQTILAQFKECYKNGEESAGNKVDFDYLNWNADVQSYDYITGGGALTAGPNFSYVLKDEYEVAKQKKLMLLSTIANYERDTQSATAIVPTDNNKVYVSYHTNGKDFGGSIDVAEMNGEQLTLKQRVQQAEAGATYDFNHLNVINNKLYLAGSAKGKDGKQLGGAAISYAAIGGDGLLNVTEGLTSQSLDNAVKGDANCVVPFGNNIAVASTLGYSVYDPTLVKGELTATTGKAKFVAVNGSSLVGLNYTSEIAAGDAEVQGEVQVFDNSMKQTSRFDVGSIAPNNGKNMIAIDSNGRIYVCKSAKGLMCYESNGNQAWASEWTTPTSKSDKNVSVDKRQGYINGVAVDDNYVYVAAGAYGLVVLTKDGKEVTHKRIGTSGNSANYVAVKNGLIYVAYGKGRIQVFKLTGGDAQQ
;
A
#
# COMPACT_ATOMS: atom_id res chain seq x y z
N GLU A 1 7.83 -48.25 26.64
CA GLU A 1 6.45 -48.41 27.16
C GLU A 1 5.49 -48.50 25.99
N SER A 2 4.81 -49.60 25.88
CA SER A 2 3.90 -49.94 24.80
C SER A 2 2.54 -49.28 25.07
N GLY A 3 2.21 -48.22 24.34
CA GLY A 3 0.83 -47.85 24.20
C GLY A 3 0.09 -48.91 23.38
N SER A 4 -1.14 -49.19 23.74
CA SER A 4 -2.00 -50.06 22.93
C SER A 4 -2.85 -49.22 21.98
N TYR A 5 -3.01 -49.67 20.76
CA TYR A 5 -4.06 -49.19 19.89
C TYR A 5 -4.95 -50.35 19.48
N SER A 6 -6.25 -50.12 19.48
CA SER A 6 -7.20 -51.10 18.96
C SER A 6 -7.67 -50.64 17.58
N ILE A 7 -7.85 -51.60 16.69
CA ILE A 7 -8.33 -51.39 15.33
C ILE A 7 -9.55 -52.26 15.15
N ASP A 8 -10.70 -51.67 14.85
CA ASP A 8 -11.74 -52.36 14.13
C ASP A 8 -11.77 -51.88 12.68
N ASN A 9 -12.61 -52.47 11.82
CA ASN A 9 -12.57 -52.20 10.37
C ASN A 9 -12.65 -50.74 9.95
N GLU A 10 -13.18 -49.85 10.79
CA GLU A 10 -13.37 -48.45 10.47
C GLU A 10 -12.82 -47.49 11.51
N ASN A 11 -12.44 -47.99 12.67
CA ASN A 11 -12.03 -47.13 13.78
C ASN A 11 -10.69 -47.56 14.35
N ILE A 12 -9.88 -46.57 14.71
CA ILE A 12 -8.64 -46.73 15.47
C ILE A 12 -8.80 -45.97 16.77
N THR A 13 -8.56 -46.64 17.90
CA THR A 13 -8.50 -46.00 19.21
C THR A 13 -7.11 -46.22 19.80
N SER A 14 -6.51 -45.14 20.27
CA SER A 14 -5.20 -45.16 20.94
C SER A 14 -5.34 -44.69 22.36
N ASP A 15 -4.85 -45.49 23.27
CA ASP A 15 -4.79 -45.24 24.72
C ASP A 15 -3.36 -45.30 25.22
N GLY A 16 -3.06 -44.57 26.30
CA GLY A 16 -1.72 -44.54 26.85
C GLY A 16 -0.71 -43.78 25.96
N ALA A 17 0.55 -44.22 25.97
CA ALA A 17 1.62 -43.61 25.18
C ALA A 17 2.03 -44.48 24.03
N LEU A 18 1.85 -44.03 22.78
CA LEU A 18 2.25 -44.69 21.54
C LEU A 18 3.38 -43.90 20.86
N TYR A 19 4.48 -44.58 20.62
CA TYR A 19 5.59 -44.06 19.83
C TYR A 19 5.72 -44.90 18.55
N SER A 20 5.69 -44.29 17.38
CA SER A 20 5.77 -44.97 16.12
C SER A 20 6.65 -44.25 15.12
N SER A 21 7.47 -45.01 14.41
CA SER A 21 8.19 -44.53 13.22
C SER A 21 7.36 -44.70 11.94
N LYS A 22 6.18 -45.25 12.01
CA LYS A 22 5.28 -45.50 10.89
C LYS A 22 4.04 -44.60 10.98
N ALA A 23 3.42 -44.31 9.84
CA ALA A 23 2.16 -43.55 9.79
C ALA A 23 1.05 -44.24 10.58
N LEU A 24 0.20 -43.42 11.21
CA LEU A 24 -1.03 -43.88 11.84
C LEU A 24 -2.22 -43.54 10.92
N GLY A 25 -3.01 -44.58 10.63
CA GLY A 25 -4.16 -44.47 9.73
C GLY A 25 -3.84 -44.88 8.29
N ASN A 26 -4.89 -45.19 7.53
CA ASN A 26 -4.83 -45.73 6.18
C ASN A 26 -4.06 -47.07 6.10
N ILE A 27 -4.55 -48.08 6.82
CA ILE A 27 -3.89 -49.37 7.09
C ILE A 27 -4.03 -50.36 5.91
N ASP A 28 -4.13 -49.96 4.71
CA ASP A 28 -3.93 -50.90 3.59
C ASP A 28 -2.45 -51.33 3.44
N GLY A 29 -1.85 -51.65 4.55
CA GLY A 29 -0.72 -52.54 4.76
C GLY A 29 0.57 -52.31 3.99
N LYS A 30 0.66 -51.32 3.13
CA LYS A 30 1.85 -51.01 2.36
C LYS A 30 2.19 -49.53 2.51
N ILE A 31 3.10 -49.23 3.41
CA ILE A 31 3.97 -48.09 3.23
C ILE A 31 4.78 -48.38 1.99
N THR A 32 4.26 -48.07 0.83
CA THR A 32 5.01 -48.06 -0.40
C THR A 32 5.68 -46.70 -0.50
N ASP A 33 6.86 -46.60 -1.07
CA ASP A 33 7.63 -45.39 -1.39
C ASP A 33 6.86 -44.39 -2.28
N LYS A 34 5.70 -44.77 -2.75
CA LYS A 34 4.73 -43.91 -3.41
C LYS A 34 3.76 -43.38 -2.37
N LYS A 35 3.64 -42.06 -2.28
CA LYS A 35 2.54 -41.35 -1.59
C LYS A 35 1.25 -42.14 -1.83
N SER A 36 0.69 -42.77 -0.80
CA SER A 36 -0.55 -43.52 -0.96
C SER A 36 -1.64 -42.53 -1.39
N GLU A 37 -2.07 -42.61 -2.63
CA GLU A 37 -3.04 -41.68 -3.25
C GLU A 37 -4.48 -41.96 -2.81
N GLY A 38 -4.71 -42.92 -1.91
CA GLY A 38 -6.03 -43.25 -1.43
C GLY A 38 -6.62 -42.24 -0.45
N THR A 39 -7.95 -42.09 -0.53
CA THR A 39 -8.73 -41.31 0.45
C THR A 39 -8.70 -42.04 1.80
N PRO A 40 -8.35 -41.37 2.92
CA PRO A 40 -8.40 -42.00 4.24
C PRO A 40 -9.82 -42.46 4.58
N THR A 41 -9.95 -43.67 5.12
CA THR A 41 -11.26 -44.30 5.41
C THR A 41 -11.54 -44.48 6.89
N GLN A 42 -10.55 -44.31 7.74
CA GLN A 42 -10.62 -44.66 9.15
C GLN A 42 -10.92 -43.44 10.05
N ASN A 43 -11.71 -43.70 11.09
CA ASN A 43 -11.92 -42.74 12.19
C ASN A 43 -10.87 -43.04 13.26
N ILE A 44 -10.17 -41.99 13.69
CA ILE A 44 -9.13 -42.11 14.71
C ILE A 44 -9.53 -41.35 15.95
N THR A 45 -9.52 -42.00 17.11
CA THR A 45 -9.74 -41.42 18.42
C THR A 45 -8.50 -41.59 19.29
N ILE A 46 -7.99 -40.48 19.81
CA ILE A 46 -6.78 -40.47 20.66
C ILE A 46 -7.21 -40.08 22.09
N ASN A 47 -6.97 -41.00 23.02
CA ASN A 47 -7.22 -40.81 24.46
C ASN A 47 -5.92 -40.61 25.25
N GLY A 48 -4.76 -41.00 24.69
CA GLY A 48 -3.47 -40.89 25.31
C GLY A 48 -2.49 -40.02 24.56
N SER A 49 -1.22 -40.36 24.57
CA SER A 49 -0.16 -39.64 23.90
C SER A 49 0.35 -40.39 22.69
N VAL A 50 0.35 -39.77 21.52
CA VAL A 50 0.85 -40.32 20.26
C VAL A 50 2.00 -39.47 19.75
N TYR A 51 3.13 -40.11 19.47
CA TYR A 51 4.30 -39.49 18.87
C TYR A 51 4.72 -40.24 17.61
N LEU A 52 4.74 -39.55 16.47
CA LEU A 52 5.09 -40.09 15.16
C LEU A 52 6.39 -39.44 14.65
N SER A 53 7.48 -40.19 14.61
CA SER A 53 8.84 -39.66 14.36
C SER A 53 9.34 -39.83 12.94
N GLY A 54 9.01 -40.95 12.31
CA GLY A 54 9.64 -41.38 11.04
C GLY A 54 10.89 -42.22 11.24
N TYR A 55 11.53 -42.59 10.15
CA TYR A 55 12.72 -43.47 10.12
C TYR A 55 13.66 -43.12 8.96
N LYS A 56 14.93 -43.47 9.12
CA LYS A 56 15.94 -43.36 8.10
C LYS A 56 16.17 -44.70 7.40
N HIS A 57 16.32 -44.67 6.10
CA HIS A 57 16.70 -45.87 5.31
C HIS A 57 17.49 -45.46 4.06
N ILE A 58 18.20 -46.44 3.50
CA ILE A 58 18.86 -46.28 2.20
C ILE A 58 17.88 -46.66 1.11
N VAL A 59 17.71 -45.82 0.10
CA VAL A 59 16.85 -46.11 -1.04
C VAL A 59 17.50 -47.18 -1.90
N THR A 60 16.85 -48.35 -2.03
CA THR A 60 17.35 -49.52 -2.78
C THR A 60 16.75 -49.65 -4.18
N ASP A 61 15.81 -48.81 -4.55
CA ASP A 61 15.21 -48.78 -5.88
C ASP A 61 16.17 -48.10 -6.88
N PRO A 62 16.71 -48.84 -7.85
CA PRO A 62 17.66 -48.29 -8.81
C PRO A 62 17.06 -47.25 -9.78
N GLU A 63 15.73 -47.23 -9.92
CA GLU A 63 15.01 -46.21 -10.74
C GLU A 63 14.74 -44.91 -9.96
N SER A 64 15.05 -44.89 -8.68
CA SER A 64 14.85 -43.70 -7.85
C SER A 64 15.98 -42.69 -8.01
N GLU A 65 15.66 -41.39 -8.12
CA GLU A 65 16.64 -40.29 -8.07
C GLU A 65 17.50 -40.32 -6.80
N ASN A 66 17.01 -40.98 -5.76
CA ASN A 66 17.68 -41.12 -4.47
C ASN A 66 18.35 -42.46 -4.27
N TYR A 67 18.55 -43.26 -5.33
CA TYR A 67 19.22 -44.55 -5.24
C TYR A 67 20.54 -44.47 -4.48
N ASN A 68 20.73 -45.37 -3.52
CA ASN A 68 21.88 -45.42 -2.60
C ASN A 68 22.07 -44.21 -1.68
N LYS A 69 21.08 -43.30 -1.56
CA LYS A 69 21.12 -42.20 -0.57
C LYS A 69 20.36 -42.60 0.68
N GLU A 70 20.87 -42.18 1.85
CA GLU A 70 20.09 -42.20 3.08
C GLU A 70 19.04 -41.09 3.04
N ILE A 71 17.77 -41.44 3.14
CA ILE A 71 16.66 -40.51 3.25
C ILE A 71 15.94 -40.69 4.57
N THR A 72 15.25 -39.63 5.01
CA THR A 72 14.37 -39.68 6.19
C THR A 72 12.93 -39.67 5.72
N GLU A 73 12.19 -40.74 6.03
CA GLU A 73 10.74 -40.76 5.88
C GLU A 73 10.09 -40.44 7.22
N TYR A 74 9.22 -39.43 7.22
CA TYR A 74 8.50 -39.03 8.42
C TYR A 74 7.15 -39.74 8.48
N ALA A 75 6.81 -40.24 9.66
CA ALA A 75 5.50 -40.81 9.91
C ALA A 75 4.43 -39.71 9.86
N SER A 76 3.36 -39.94 9.13
CA SER A 76 2.23 -39.02 8.98
C SER A 76 0.97 -39.56 9.66
N LEU A 77 0.03 -38.68 9.96
CA LEU A 77 -1.31 -39.02 10.45
C LEU A 77 -2.33 -38.77 9.35
N ARG A 78 -3.03 -39.86 8.96
CA ARG A 78 -4.07 -39.80 7.93
C ARG A 78 -5.34 -40.45 8.44
N ALA A 79 -6.44 -39.74 8.37
CA ALA A 79 -7.73 -40.21 8.88
C ALA A 79 -8.90 -39.66 8.08
N LYS A 80 -10.01 -40.38 8.05
CA LYS A 80 -11.31 -39.84 7.64
C LYS A 80 -11.77 -38.81 8.65
N THR A 81 -11.74 -39.15 9.94
CA THR A 81 -11.97 -38.24 11.04
C THR A 81 -10.92 -38.42 12.13
N LEU A 82 -10.58 -37.34 12.83
CA LEU A 82 -9.68 -37.38 13.98
C LEU A 82 -10.35 -36.70 15.17
N THR A 83 -10.38 -37.40 16.30
CA THR A 83 -10.79 -36.87 17.59
C THR A 83 -9.66 -37.00 18.59
N ILE A 84 -9.22 -35.89 19.16
CA ILE A 84 -8.24 -35.85 20.22
C ILE A 84 -8.94 -35.41 21.50
N ASN A 85 -9.13 -36.32 22.41
CA ASN A 85 -9.86 -36.07 23.65
C ASN A 85 -9.07 -35.20 24.63
N ALA A 86 -9.78 -34.62 25.60
CA ALA A 86 -9.16 -33.78 26.62
C ALA A 86 -8.04 -34.53 27.35
N GLY A 87 -6.88 -33.91 27.52
CA GLY A 87 -5.69 -34.51 28.10
C GLY A 87 -4.84 -35.34 27.13
N ALA A 88 -5.37 -35.75 25.99
CA ALA A 88 -4.61 -36.44 24.97
C ALA A 88 -3.66 -35.50 24.19
N LYS A 89 -2.56 -36.04 23.71
CA LYS A 89 -1.53 -35.29 22.96
C LYS A 89 -1.10 -36.06 21.72
N VAL A 90 -1.06 -35.37 20.60
CA VAL A 90 -0.52 -35.91 19.35
C VAL A 90 0.63 -35.03 18.88
N ASN A 91 1.75 -35.64 18.55
CA ASN A 91 2.89 -34.97 17.95
C ASN A 91 3.33 -35.76 16.71
N THR A 92 3.39 -35.09 15.58
CA THR A 92 3.89 -35.65 14.33
C THR A 92 4.86 -34.69 13.67
N LEU A 93 5.99 -35.24 13.17
CA LEU A 93 7.01 -34.46 12.48
C LEU A 93 6.66 -34.19 11.00
N ASP A 94 5.60 -34.78 10.49
CA ASP A 94 5.17 -34.62 9.10
C ASP A 94 3.73 -34.07 9.04
N ARG A 95 3.02 -34.44 8.00
CA ARG A 95 1.68 -33.95 7.65
C ARG A 95 0.59 -34.70 8.39
N VAL A 96 -0.52 -33.98 8.54
CA VAL A 96 -1.79 -34.53 8.95
C VAL A 96 -2.80 -34.30 7.84
N THR A 97 -3.48 -35.35 7.38
CA THR A 97 -4.45 -35.29 6.29
C THR A 97 -5.77 -35.92 6.69
N PHE A 98 -6.86 -35.18 6.52
CA PHE A 98 -8.19 -35.60 6.85
C PHE A 98 -9.16 -35.31 5.70
N THR A 99 -10.13 -36.19 5.52
CA THR A 99 -11.19 -35.99 4.52
C THR A 99 -12.43 -35.31 5.09
N ASN A 100 -12.69 -35.46 6.39
CA ASN A 100 -13.86 -34.90 7.06
C ASN A 100 -13.44 -34.02 8.26
N ASP A 101 -13.81 -34.40 9.47
CA ASP A 101 -13.74 -33.56 10.64
C ASP A 101 -12.54 -33.87 11.53
N VAL A 102 -11.95 -32.84 12.07
CA VAL A 102 -10.95 -32.88 13.13
C VAL A 102 -11.51 -32.17 14.35
N VAL A 103 -11.52 -32.84 15.48
CA VAL A 103 -11.95 -32.29 16.76
C VAL A 103 -10.81 -32.39 17.76
N ILE A 104 -10.36 -31.25 18.30
CA ILE A 104 -9.23 -31.16 19.22
C ILE A 104 -9.71 -30.60 20.56
N ALA A 105 -9.86 -31.47 21.54
CA ALA A 105 -10.05 -31.10 22.94
C ALA A 105 -8.77 -31.22 23.76
N GLY A 106 -7.79 -32.00 23.27
CA GLY A 106 -6.43 -32.12 23.78
C GLY A 106 -5.44 -31.23 23.03
N ALA A 107 -4.29 -31.78 22.65
CA ALA A 107 -3.27 -31.06 21.90
C ALA A 107 -2.83 -31.81 20.63
N LEU A 108 -2.72 -31.08 19.54
CA LEU A 108 -2.15 -31.57 18.27
C LEU A 108 -0.98 -30.68 17.85
N HIS A 109 0.18 -31.26 17.68
CA HIS A 109 1.35 -30.60 17.09
C HIS A 109 1.74 -31.28 15.78
N VAL A 110 1.88 -30.48 14.73
CA VAL A 110 2.20 -30.92 13.37
C VAL A 110 3.49 -30.24 12.90
N GLY A 111 4.48 -31.04 12.48
CA GLY A 111 5.79 -30.51 12.06
C GLY A 111 5.78 -29.82 10.69
N LYS A 112 4.82 -30.12 9.80
CA LYS A 112 4.76 -29.50 8.47
C LYS A 112 3.42 -28.84 8.20
N ALA A 113 2.39 -29.63 7.93
CA ALA A 113 1.09 -29.10 7.51
C ALA A 113 -0.07 -29.96 7.96
N ALA A 114 -1.17 -29.33 8.38
CA ALA A 114 -2.48 -29.97 8.48
C ALA A 114 -3.31 -29.61 7.24
N ILE A 115 -3.92 -30.61 6.61
CA ILE A 115 -4.83 -30.46 5.46
C ILE A 115 -6.14 -31.14 5.83
N VAL A 116 -7.16 -30.32 6.12
CA VAL A 116 -8.41 -30.79 6.70
C VAL A 116 -9.61 -30.19 5.99
N LYS A 117 -10.77 -30.84 6.08
CA LYS A 117 -12.03 -30.27 5.59
C LYS A 117 -12.63 -29.36 6.65
N THR A 118 -12.81 -29.86 7.86
CA THR A 118 -13.37 -29.11 8.99
C THR A 118 -12.50 -29.33 10.23
N MET A 119 -12.19 -28.24 10.95
CA MET A 119 -11.44 -28.31 12.20
C MET A 119 -12.22 -27.61 13.31
N THR A 120 -12.44 -28.27 14.42
CA THR A 120 -13.01 -27.68 15.63
C THR A 120 -11.99 -27.82 16.77
N ILE A 121 -11.58 -26.70 17.32
CA ILE A 121 -10.75 -26.67 18.52
C ILE A 121 -11.63 -26.30 19.70
N LYS A 122 -11.83 -27.28 20.58
CA LYS A 122 -12.69 -27.18 21.77
C LYS A 122 -12.04 -26.30 22.84
N ASN A 123 -12.83 -25.89 23.82
CA ASN A 123 -12.31 -25.22 25.02
C ASN A 123 -11.16 -26.02 25.65
N GLY A 124 -10.02 -25.34 25.84
CA GLY A 124 -8.79 -25.96 26.33
C GLY A 124 -7.99 -26.74 25.29
N GLY A 125 -8.55 -26.96 24.11
CA GLY A 125 -7.87 -27.60 22.98
C GLY A 125 -6.77 -26.71 22.39
N LYS A 126 -5.68 -27.33 21.92
CA LYS A 126 -4.50 -26.64 21.38
C LYS A 126 -4.06 -27.26 20.05
N PHE A 127 -3.85 -26.42 19.08
CA PHE A 127 -3.27 -26.81 17.80
C PHE A 127 -1.97 -26.02 17.55
N TYR A 128 -0.91 -26.74 17.21
CA TYR A 128 0.38 -26.16 16.84
C TYR A 128 0.78 -26.71 15.46
N SER A 129 1.26 -25.85 14.59
CA SER A 129 1.92 -26.25 13.36
C SER A 129 3.21 -25.47 13.18
N ASP A 130 4.30 -26.17 12.91
CA ASP A 130 5.57 -25.51 12.62
C ASP A 130 5.56 -24.78 11.29
N TYR A 131 4.55 -25.03 10.45
CA TYR A 131 4.44 -24.38 9.16
C TYR A 131 3.00 -23.92 8.84
N SER A 132 2.06 -24.81 8.51
CA SER A 132 0.77 -24.38 7.97
C SER A 132 -0.42 -25.27 8.37
N ALA A 133 -1.62 -24.70 8.23
CA ALA A 133 -2.87 -25.42 8.17
C ALA A 133 -3.70 -24.94 6.97
N LYS A 134 -4.28 -25.90 6.22
CA LYS A 134 -5.25 -25.67 5.15
C LYS A 134 -6.56 -26.32 5.51
N ILE A 135 -7.61 -25.49 5.68
CA ILE A 135 -8.95 -25.91 6.08
C ILE A 135 -9.89 -25.50 4.96
N LYS A 136 -10.59 -26.48 4.36
CA LYS A 136 -11.32 -26.24 3.11
C LYS A 136 -12.78 -25.81 3.31
N ASN A 137 -13.36 -26.08 4.49
CA ASN A 137 -14.77 -25.79 4.71
C ASN A 137 -15.01 -24.91 5.93
N GLN A 138 -14.59 -25.34 7.11
CA GLN A 138 -14.85 -24.61 8.34
C GLN A 138 -13.75 -24.81 9.38
N LEU A 139 -13.33 -23.70 9.97
CA LEU A 139 -12.61 -23.65 11.23
C LEU A 139 -13.54 -23.09 12.32
N THR A 140 -13.70 -23.81 13.42
CA THR A 140 -14.36 -23.30 14.63
C THR A 140 -13.38 -23.32 15.78
N MET A 141 -13.18 -22.18 16.39
CA MET A 141 -12.38 -22.03 17.59
C MET A 141 -13.29 -21.63 18.75
N GLU A 142 -13.54 -22.56 19.66
CA GLU A 142 -14.33 -22.28 20.85
C GLU A 142 -13.58 -21.38 21.83
N ALA A 143 -14.30 -20.69 22.71
CA ALA A 143 -13.70 -19.88 23.76
C ALA A 143 -12.69 -20.69 24.57
N GLY A 144 -11.50 -20.13 24.81
CA GLY A 144 -10.40 -20.80 25.52
C GLY A 144 -9.57 -21.79 24.69
N SER A 145 -9.85 -21.92 23.40
CA SER A 145 -9.02 -22.70 22.47
C SER A 145 -7.79 -21.89 22.00
N TYR A 146 -6.81 -22.61 21.49
CA TYR A 146 -5.52 -22.01 21.11
C TYR A 146 -5.00 -22.59 19.79
N MET A 147 -4.45 -21.74 18.93
CA MET A 147 -3.78 -22.11 17.68
C MET A 147 -2.48 -21.31 17.54
N ASP A 148 -1.42 -21.95 17.08
CA ASP A 148 -0.12 -21.33 16.83
C ASP A 148 0.48 -21.89 15.54
N LEU A 149 0.71 -21.01 14.55
CA LEU A 149 1.25 -21.40 13.25
C LEU A 149 1.74 -20.17 12.46
N LYS A 150 2.46 -20.44 11.37
CA LYS A 150 2.94 -19.40 10.46
C LYS A 150 1.93 -19.09 9.33
N TYR A 151 1.31 -20.10 8.75
CA TYR A 151 0.39 -19.96 7.63
C TYR A 151 -0.94 -20.63 7.93
N LEU A 152 -2.03 -19.88 7.82
CA LEU A 152 -3.39 -20.40 7.94
C LEU A 152 -4.17 -20.07 6.67
N ASN A 153 -4.80 -21.11 6.09
CA ASN A 153 -5.64 -20.95 4.92
C ASN A 153 -7.00 -21.62 5.19
N VAL A 154 -8.05 -20.82 5.32
CA VAL A 154 -9.44 -21.27 5.46
C VAL A 154 -10.20 -20.81 4.23
N THR A 155 -9.95 -21.49 3.10
CA THR A 155 -10.53 -21.14 1.81
C THR A 155 -10.93 -22.38 1.02
N ASP A 156 -12.01 -22.24 0.28
CA ASP A 156 -12.52 -23.22 -0.68
C ASP A 156 -12.73 -22.53 -2.03
N ASN A 157 -11.63 -22.04 -2.60
CA ASN A 157 -11.67 -21.36 -3.88
C ASN A 157 -11.63 -22.37 -5.00
N GLU A 158 -12.59 -22.30 -5.89
CA GLU A 158 -12.60 -23.04 -7.14
C GLU A 158 -12.08 -22.15 -8.28
N TYR A 159 -11.48 -22.79 -9.27
CA TYR A 159 -11.06 -22.13 -10.50
C TYR A 159 -11.89 -22.68 -11.65
N THR A 160 -12.66 -21.80 -12.31
CA THR A 160 -13.38 -22.17 -13.52
C THR A 160 -12.51 -21.91 -14.75
N ASP A 161 -12.34 -22.95 -15.54
CA ASP A 161 -11.77 -22.82 -16.88
C ASP A 161 -12.85 -22.23 -17.80
N ASN A 162 -12.73 -20.96 -18.12
CA ASN A 162 -13.64 -20.24 -19.01
C ASN A 162 -13.07 -20.12 -20.44
N GLY A 163 -12.13 -20.99 -20.81
CA GLY A 163 -11.50 -20.99 -22.14
C GLY A 163 -10.53 -19.83 -22.38
N THR A 164 -10.15 -19.11 -21.33
CA THR A 164 -9.10 -18.09 -21.37
C THR A 164 -7.81 -18.67 -20.80
N GLU A 165 -6.66 -18.10 -21.14
CA GLU A 165 -5.36 -18.56 -20.63
C GLU A 165 -5.22 -18.49 -19.09
N LYS A 166 -6.15 -17.85 -18.40
CA LYS A 166 -6.19 -17.74 -16.95
C LYS A 166 -7.55 -18.18 -16.41
N PRO A 167 -7.59 -19.24 -15.59
CA PRO A 167 -8.81 -19.64 -14.91
C PRO A 167 -9.33 -18.52 -14.01
N THR A 168 -10.62 -18.28 -14.04
CA THR A 168 -11.25 -17.32 -13.14
C THR A 168 -11.45 -17.96 -11.76
N LYS A 169 -10.95 -17.28 -10.72
CA LYS A 169 -11.17 -17.70 -9.34
C LYS A 169 -12.61 -17.43 -8.94
N VAL A 170 -13.32 -18.48 -8.56
CA VAL A 170 -14.64 -18.37 -7.91
C VAL A 170 -14.43 -18.29 -6.39
N PRO A 171 -14.97 -17.27 -5.70
CA PRO A 171 -14.87 -17.20 -4.26
C PRO A 171 -15.49 -18.45 -3.60
N GLY A 172 -14.78 -19.02 -2.64
CA GLY A 172 -15.28 -20.14 -1.85
C GLY A 172 -16.16 -19.68 -0.69
N ASN A 173 -16.75 -20.65 -0.01
CA ASN A 173 -17.65 -20.43 1.13
C ASN A 173 -17.06 -20.88 2.47
N ALA A 174 -15.75 -21.14 2.54
CA ALA A 174 -15.11 -21.53 3.78
C ALA A 174 -15.23 -20.45 4.86
N VAL A 175 -15.47 -20.86 6.10
CA VAL A 175 -15.69 -19.96 7.24
C VAL A 175 -14.71 -20.26 8.35
N ALA A 176 -14.05 -19.24 8.88
CA ALA A 176 -13.40 -19.31 10.17
C ALA A 176 -14.26 -18.56 11.21
N ASP A 177 -14.71 -19.28 12.23
CA ASP A 177 -15.55 -18.78 13.32
C ASP A 177 -14.74 -18.77 14.62
N LEU A 178 -14.36 -17.56 15.06
CA LEU A 178 -13.55 -17.32 16.26
C LEU A 178 -14.46 -16.88 17.41
N GLN A 179 -14.54 -17.69 18.45
CA GLN A 179 -15.49 -17.50 19.56
C GLN A 179 -14.79 -17.15 20.87
N GLY A 180 -15.34 -16.17 21.58
CA GLY A 180 -14.94 -15.79 22.90
C GLY A 180 -13.44 -15.47 23.02
N ALA A 181 -12.83 -15.91 24.10
CA ALA A 181 -11.41 -15.73 24.36
C ALA A 181 -10.51 -16.80 23.70
N CYS A 182 -10.89 -17.28 22.51
CA CYS A 182 -9.98 -18.11 21.72
C CYS A 182 -8.76 -17.27 21.25
N LYS A 183 -7.67 -17.95 20.93
CA LYS A 183 -6.42 -17.28 20.56
C LYS A 183 -5.75 -17.95 19.37
N ILE A 184 -5.45 -17.17 18.35
CA ILE A 184 -4.53 -17.56 17.28
C ILE A 184 -3.26 -16.74 17.39
N VAL A 185 -2.12 -17.42 17.50
CA VAL A 185 -0.80 -16.80 17.43
C VAL A 185 -0.27 -16.99 16.01
N ILE A 186 0.03 -15.89 15.34
CA ILE A 186 0.64 -15.90 14.02
C ILE A 186 2.14 -15.64 14.12
N GLY A 187 2.94 -16.50 13.47
CA GLY A 187 4.38 -16.36 13.45
C GLY A 187 4.86 -15.18 12.59
N ASN A 188 6.11 -14.83 12.75
CA ASN A 188 6.75 -13.77 11.97
C ASN A 188 6.71 -14.08 10.47
N HIS A 189 6.37 -13.08 9.65
CA HIS A 189 6.11 -13.19 8.22
C HIS A 189 4.96 -14.17 7.87
N GLY A 190 4.08 -14.41 8.83
CA GLY A 190 2.95 -15.29 8.66
C GLY A 190 1.85 -14.68 7.78
N VAL A 191 1.06 -15.56 7.16
CA VAL A 191 -0.09 -15.16 6.33
C VAL A 191 -1.29 -15.99 6.71
N MET A 192 -2.41 -15.32 6.99
CA MET A 192 -3.71 -15.95 7.15
C MET A 192 -4.63 -15.52 6.02
N SER A 193 -5.31 -16.49 5.40
CA SER A 193 -6.23 -16.26 4.28
C SER A 193 -7.58 -16.93 4.55
N PHE A 194 -8.65 -16.17 4.36
CA PHE A 194 -10.02 -16.62 4.62
C PHE A 194 -10.95 -16.28 3.46
N ASN A 195 -11.96 -17.11 3.18
CA ASN A 195 -13.13 -16.65 2.45
C ASN A 195 -13.99 -15.79 3.36
N THR A 196 -14.39 -16.32 4.52
CA THR A 196 -15.08 -15.56 5.54
C THR A 196 -14.37 -15.71 6.88
N LEU A 197 -13.97 -14.60 7.47
CA LEU A 197 -13.48 -14.54 8.84
C LEU A 197 -14.59 -13.94 9.71
N LYS A 198 -15.07 -14.73 10.67
CA LYS A 198 -16.10 -14.31 11.62
C LYS A 198 -15.53 -14.28 13.02
N THR A 199 -15.74 -13.16 13.72
CA THR A 199 -15.29 -12.98 15.10
C THR A 199 -16.44 -12.46 15.96
N ASP A 200 -16.42 -12.77 17.24
CA ASP A 200 -17.36 -12.21 18.20
C ASP A 200 -16.90 -10.87 18.80
N ASN A 201 -15.96 -10.21 18.16
CA ASN A 201 -15.39 -8.93 18.56
C ASN A 201 -14.72 -8.93 19.94
N THR A 202 -14.16 -10.05 20.35
CA THR A 202 -13.39 -10.12 21.57
C THR A 202 -11.96 -9.66 21.31
N SER A 203 -11.50 -8.69 22.04
CA SER A 203 -10.12 -8.19 21.95
C SER A 203 -9.11 -9.32 22.15
N GLY A 204 -8.11 -9.41 21.26
CA GLY A 204 -6.99 -10.32 21.41
C GLY A 204 -7.17 -11.73 20.87
N GLN A 205 -8.19 -11.99 20.06
CA GLN A 205 -8.37 -13.30 19.41
C GLN A 205 -7.23 -13.66 18.44
N ILE A 206 -6.68 -12.70 17.71
CA ILE A 206 -5.50 -12.89 16.87
C ILE A 206 -4.37 -12.06 17.43
N VAL A 207 -3.25 -12.72 17.75
CA VAL A 207 -2.06 -12.09 18.31
C VAL A 207 -0.83 -12.47 17.51
N MET A 208 0.17 -11.61 17.53
CA MET A 208 1.47 -11.92 16.95
C MET A 208 2.33 -12.67 17.96
N GLY A 209 3.23 -13.51 17.48
CA GLY A 209 4.23 -14.17 18.32
C GLY A 209 5.17 -13.15 19.01
N ASP A 210 5.89 -13.59 20.02
CA ASP A 210 6.74 -12.75 20.87
C ASP A 210 8.01 -12.20 20.19
N ASP A 211 8.18 -12.44 18.90
CA ASP A 211 9.29 -11.88 18.14
C ASP A 211 9.13 -10.35 18.02
N ALA A 212 10.14 -9.62 18.46
CA ALA A 212 10.13 -8.15 18.53
C ALA A 212 9.85 -7.43 17.21
N ASN A 213 10.00 -8.13 16.09
CA ASN A 213 9.86 -7.57 14.74
C ASN A 213 8.86 -8.35 13.92
N ASN A 214 7.85 -8.89 14.53
CA ASN A 214 6.87 -9.72 13.87
C ASN A 214 5.99 -8.89 12.92
N VAL A 215 5.89 -9.32 11.69
CA VAL A 215 5.01 -8.77 10.66
C VAL A 215 4.18 -9.88 10.07
N ALA A 216 2.88 -9.67 9.94
CA ALA A 216 1.96 -10.66 9.43
C ALA A 216 0.92 -10.05 8.50
N VAL A 217 0.31 -10.90 7.66
CA VAL A 217 -0.75 -10.51 6.73
C VAL A 217 -2.01 -11.32 7.03
N ILE A 218 -3.15 -10.64 7.14
CA ILE A 218 -4.48 -11.25 7.26
C ILE A 218 -5.30 -10.84 6.05
N LYS A 219 -5.80 -11.83 5.29
CA LYS A 219 -6.64 -11.61 4.11
C LYS A 219 -8.00 -12.27 4.31
N ALA A 220 -9.09 -11.57 3.99
CA ALA A 220 -10.41 -12.18 3.95
C ALA A 220 -11.21 -11.60 2.78
N ASP A 221 -11.99 -12.46 2.11
CA ASP A 221 -12.98 -11.97 1.16
C ASP A 221 -14.10 -11.25 1.92
N LYS A 222 -14.51 -11.81 3.08
CA LYS A 222 -15.48 -11.19 3.99
C LYS A 222 -14.97 -11.22 5.42
N PHE A 223 -15.08 -10.11 6.12
CA PHE A 223 -14.87 -10.01 7.55
C PHE A 223 -16.17 -9.63 8.25
N ILE A 224 -16.64 -10.46 9.17
CA ILE A 224 -17.89 -10.26 9.91
C ILE A 224 -17.58 -10.22 11.40
N TYR A 225 -17.90 -9.12 12.07
CA TYR A 225 -17.66 -8.97 13.50
C TYR A 225 -18.92 -8.57 14.26
N ALA A 226 -19.01 -8.96 15.52
CA ALA A 226 -20.22 -8.81 16.33
C ALA A 226 -20.47 -7.37 16.82
N GLY A 227 -19.44 -6.52 16.89
CA GLY A 227 -19.59 -5.14 17.33
C GLY A 227 -20.27 -4.25 16.30
N ASN A 228 -20.71 -3.07 16.72
CA ASN A 228 -21.30 -2.05 15.85
C ASN A 228 -20.34 -0.90 15.52
N ASP A 229 -19.15 -0.87 16.10
CA ASP A 229 -18.13 0.13 15.87
C ASP A 229 -17.38 -0.12 14.56
N GLU A 230 -17.02 0.95 13.89
CA GLU A 230 -16.14 0.92 12.72
C GLU A 230 -14.67 0.67 13.09
N ASN A 231 -14.32 0.79 14.37
CA ASN A 231 -13.01 0.51 14.93
C ASN A 231 -12.97 -0.91 15.50
N VAL A 232 -12.52 -1.87 14.70
CA VAL A 232 -12.44 -3.26 15.11
C VAL A 232 -11.08 -3.57 15.71
N ASN A 233 -11.07 -3.99 16.96
CA ASN A 233 -9.85 -4.31 17.70
C ASN A 233 -9.79 -5.78 18.10
N PHE A 234 -9.96 -6.70 17.12
CA PHE A 234 -9.89 -8.14 17.35
C PHE A 234 -8.43 -8.65 17.51
N ILE A 235 -7.46 -7.78 17.25
CA ILE A 235 -6.05 -8.08 17.42
C ILE A 235 -5.61 -7.52 18.76
N SER A 236 -4.81 -8.28 19.50
CA SER A 236 -4.35 -7.83 20.80
C SER A 236 -3.58 -6.52 20.68
N THR A 237 -3.71 -5.72 21.73
CA THR A 237 -2.93 -4.50 21.90
C THR A 237 -1.48 -4.72 21.55
N PRO A 238 -0.84 -3.75 20.89
CA PRO A 238 0.57 -3.82 20.61
C PRO A 238 1.31 -4.05 21.93
N ASN A 239 2.09 -5.05 21.93
CA ASN A 239 3.21 -4.97 22.81
C ASN A 239 4.08 -3.77 22.36
N THR A 240 4.99 -3.37 23.18
CA THR A 240 5.94 -2.30 22.93
C THR A 240 6.90 -2.59 21.75
N ASN A 241 6.73 -3.72 21.07
CA ASN A 241 7.56 -4.18 19.98
C ASN A 241 6.96 -3.72 18.63
N ASN A 242 7.79 -3.52 17.63
CA ASN A 242 7.41 -3.07 16.29
C ASN A 242 6.64 -4.14 15.51
N GLN A 243 5.53 -4.60 16.06
CA GLN A 243 4.67 -5.58 15.41
C GLN A 243 3.71 -4.90 14.45
N THR A 244 3.52 -5.49 13.28
CA THR A 244 2.68 -4.95 12.23
C THR A 244 1.82 -6.04 11.62
N ILE A 245 0.52 -5.79 11.50
CA ILE A 245 -0.40 -6.61 10.73
C ILE A 245 -0.94 -5.81 9.57
N LEU A 246 -0.80 -6.35 8.35
CA LEU A 246 -1.49 -5.87 7.18
C LEU A 246 -2.81 -6.62 7.06
N ALA A 247 -3.92 -5.91 7.19
CA ALA A 247 -5.25 -6.45 6.96
C ALA A 247 -5.73 -6.10 5.55
N GLN A 248 -6.26 -7.10 4.84
CA GLN A 248 -6.81 -6.97 3.50
C GLN A 248 -8.18 -7.62 3.46
N PHE A 249 -9.23 -6.83 3.67
CA PHE A 249 -10.61 -7.29 3.64
C PHE A 249 -11.33 -6.70 2.42
N LYS A 250 -11.94 -7.55 1.59
CA LYS A 250 -12.72 -7.06 0.43
C LYS A 250 -14.06 -6.49 0.86
N GLU A 251 -14.71 -7.14 1.81
CA GLU A 251 -15.96 -6.70 2.39
C GLU A 251 -15.91 -6.83 3.91
N CYS A 252 -16.56 -5.90 4.61
CA CYS A 252 -16.60 -5.88 6.06
C CYS A 252 -18.05 -5.65 6.53
N TYR A 253 -18.48 -6.42 7.51
CA TYR A 253 -19.85 -6.36 8.06
C TYR A 253 -19.80 -6.30 9.58
N LYS A 254 -20.56 -5.38 10.16
CA LYS A 254 -20.74 -5.23 11.61
C LYS A 254 -21.96 -6.00 12.11
N ASN A 255 -22.17 -6.00 13.42
CA ASN A 255 -23.31 -6.66 14.10
C ASN A 255 -23.42 -8.19 13.86
N GLY A 256 -22.34 -8.84 13.48
CA GLY A 256 -22.27 -10.30 13.32
C GLY A 256 -23.02 -10.87 12.13
N GLU A 257 -23.52 -10.04 11.22
CA GLU A 257 -24.40 -10.47 10.14
C GLU A 257 -24.06 -9.79 8.80
N GLU A 258 -23.99 -10.60 7.74
CA GLU A 258 -23.84 -10.12 6.38
C GLU A 258 -25.19 -9.59 5.86
N SER A 259 -25.34 -8.28 5.89
CA SER A 259 -26.51 -7.59 5.33
C SER A 259 -26.12 -6.21 4.83
N ALA A 260 -26.88 -5.64 3.92
CA ALA A 260 -26.61 -4.32 3.35
C ALA A 260 -26.57 -3.20 4.42
N GLY A 261 -27.38 -3.33 5.49
CA GLY A 261 -27.40 -2.37 6.60
C GLY A 261 -26.21 -2.48 7.55
N ASN A 262 -25.50 -3.59 7.51
CA ASN A 262 -24.32 -3.86 8.33
C ASN A 262 -23.00 -3.70 7.57
N LYS A 263 -23.06 -3.46 6.28
CA LYS A 263 -21.84 -3.27 5.47
C LYS A 263 -21.10 -2.03 5.92
N VAL A 264 -19.82 -2.19 6.16
CA VAL A 264 -18.88 -1.10 6.50
C VAL A 264 -18.04 -0.83 5.28
N ASP A 265 -18.12 0.40 4.78
CA ASP A 265 -17.27 0.83 3.68
C ASP A 265 -15.91 1.25 4.21
N PHE A 266 -14.85 0.77 3.60
CA PHE A 266 -13.47 1.06 4.00
C PHE A 266 -12.52 1.01 2.81
N ASP A 267 -11.37 1.62 2.97
CA ASP A 267 -10.28 1.53 2.01
C ASP A 267 -9.36 0.37 2.38
N TYR A 268 -8.96 -0.42 1.41
CA TYR A 268 -8.07 -1.55 1.64
C TYR A 268 -7.06 -1.76 0.51
N LEU A 269 -6.02 -2.53 0.80
CA LEU A 269 -5.04 -2.97 -0.17
C LEU A 269 -5.33 -4.42 -0.58
N ASN A 270 -5.32 -4.68 -1.87
CA ASN A 270 -5.47 -6.01 -2.45
C ASN A 270 -4.19 -6.40 -3.19
N TRP A 271 -3.62 -7.56 -2.87
CA TRP A 271 -2.44 -8.05 -3.57
C TRP A 271 -2.77 -8.44 -5.00
N ASN A 272 -2.13 -7.79 -5.95
CA ASN A 272 -2.22 -8.11 -7.36
C ASN A 272 -0.99 -8.94 -7.76
N ALA A 273 -1.20 -10.24 -7.97
CA ALA A 273 -0.14 -11.17 -8.31
C ALA A 273 0.44 -10.94 -9.72
N ASP A 274 -0.33 -10.34 -10.62
CA ASP A 274 0.10 -10.11 -12.01
C ASP A 274 1.19 -9.04 -12.08
N VAL A 275 1.11 -8.04 -11.21
CA VAL A 275 2.08 -6.92 -11.14
C VAL A 275 2.89 -6.94 -9.85
N GLN A 276 2.70 -7.97 -9.03
CA GLN A 276 3.39 -8.14 -7.73
C GLN A 276 3.35 -6.88 -6.86
N SER A 277 2.20 -6.23 -6.81
CA SER A 277 1.95 -5.05 -5.99
C SER A 277 0.56 -5.07 -5.37
N TYR A 278 0.32 -4.17 -4.43
CA TYR A 278 -1.01 -3.98 -3.87
C TYR A 278 -1.82 -2.99 -4.69
N ASP A 279 -3.02 -3.39 -5.10
CA ASP A 279 -4.02 -2.48 -5.62
C ASP A 279 -4.77 -1.82 -4.46
N TYR A 280 -4.89 -0.51 -4.50
CA TYR A 280 -5.69 0.24 -3.55
C TYR A 280 -7.15 0.26 -3.99
N ILE A 281 -8.01 -0.29 -3.16
CA ILE A 281 -9.45 -0.36 -3.42
C ILE A 281 -10.15 0.60 -2.46
N THR A 282 -10.92 1.52 -3.02
CA THR A 282 -11.62 2.55 -2.26
C THR A 282 -13.06 2.13 -2.01
N GLY A 283 -13.44 2.04 -0.76
CA GLY A 283 -14.82 1.76 -0.33
C GLY A 283 -15.62 2.99 0.05
N GLY A 284 -14.97 4.15 0.23
CA GLY A 284 -15.62 5.41 0.53
C GLY A 284 -15.88 5.69 2.02
N GLY A 285 -15.48 4.81 2.91
CA GLY A 285 -15.53 4.99 4.36
C GLY A 285 -14.22 4.61 5.03
N ALA A 286 -14.08 4.87 6.31
CA ALA A 286 -12.88 4.53 7.05
C ALA A 286 -13.12 3.37 8.01
N LEU A 287 -12.67 2.19 7.67
CA LEU A 287 -12.22 1.28 8.71
C LEU A 287 -10.84 1.80 9.12
N THR A 288 -10.79 2.58 10.16
CA THR A 288 -9.52 3.11 10.64
C THR A 288 -8.67 1.94 11.08
N ALA A 289 -7.53 1.80 10.43
CA ALA A 289 -6.47 0.97 10.94
C ALA A 289 -6.17 1.44 12.37
N GLY A 290 -6.50 0.62 13.35
CA GLY A 290 -6.04 0.84 14.73
C GLY A 290 -4.50 0.88 14.76
N PRO A 291 -3.88 1.22 15.88
CA PRO A 291 -2.42 1.33 15.98
C PRO A 291 -1.68 0.04 15.59
N ASN A 292 -2.36 -1.09 15.54
CA ASN A 292 -1.82 -2.39 15.15
C ASN A 292 -1.95 -2.73 13.67
N PHE A 293 -2.68 -1.93 12.93
CA PHE A 293 -2.82 -2.10 11.50
C PHE A 293 -2.00 -1.05 10.78
N SER A 294 -1.17 -1.46 9.88
CA SER A 294 -0.57 -0.59 8.89
C SER A 294 -0.56 -1.28 7.54
N TYR A 295 -0.66 -0.47 6.49
CA TYR A 295 -0.54 -0.97 5.14
C TYR A 295 0.94 -1.10 4.81
N VAL A 296 1.49 -2.29 4.99
CA VAL A 296 2.91 -2.60 4.71
C VAL A 296 2.99 -3.51 3.50
N LEU A 297 3.86 -3.20 2.58
CA LEU A 297 4.12 -4.06 1.43
C LEU A 297 4.89 -5.31 1.86
N LYS A 298 4.71 -6.40 1.13
CA LYS A 298 5.35 -7.68 1.44
C LYS A 298 6.87 -7.58 1.46
N ASP A 299 7.44 -6.81 0.54
CA ASP A 299 8.87 -6.58 0.40
C ASP A 299 9.45 -5.59 1.43
N GLU A 300 8.59 -4.95 2.22
CA GLU A 300 9.00 -4.01 3.26
C GLU A 300 8.97 -4.61 4.67
N TYR A 301 8.78 -5.89 4.81
CA TYR A 301 8.68 -6.53 6.13
C TYR A 301 9.89 -6.26 7.03
N GLU A 302 11.06 -6.18 6.45
CA GLU A 302 12.29 -5.84 7.19
C GLU A 302 12.33 -4.36 7.63
N VAL A 303 11.66 -3.49 6.87
CA VAL A 303 11.57 -2.05 7.16
C VAL A 303 10.46 -1.75 8.18
N ALA A 304 9.53 -2.66 8.39
CA ALA A 304 8.42 -2.50 9.36
C ALA A 304 8.89 -2.31 10.82
N LYS A 305 10.15 -2.59 11.09
CA LYS A 305 10.84 -2.34 12.38
C LYS A 305 11.05 -0.86 12.68
N GLN A 306 10.93 0.01 11.68
CA GLN A 306 11.30 1.42 11.74
C GLN A 306 10.06 2.33 11.64
N LYS A 307 10.21 3.49 11.05
CA LYS A 307 9.11 4.43 10.80
C LYS A 307 8.12 3.88 9.78
N LYS A 308 6.84 4.21 9.98
CA LYS A 308 5.72 3.77 9.13
C LYS A 308 4.92 4.97 8.68
N LEU A 309 4.36 4.86 7.49
CA LEU A 309 3.38 5.81 6.98
C LEU A 309 1.97 5.35 7.37
N MET A 310 1.34 6.10 8.25
CA MET A 310 -0.05 5.88 8.65
C MET A 310 -0.96 6.74 7.79
N LEU A 311 -1.90 6.11 7.09
CA LEU A 311 -2.95 6.80 6.35
C LEU A 311 -3.97 7.38 7.35
N LEU A 312 -4.18 8.69 7.30
CA LEU A 312 -5.12 9.39 8.17
C LEU A 312 -6.46 9.64 7.49
N SER A 313 -6.42 10.08 6.24
CA SER A 313 -7.61 10.49 5.53
C SER A 313 -7.44 10.37 4.02
N THR A 314 -8.54 10.10 3.33
CA THR A 314 -8.61 10.04 1.87
C THR A 314 -9.79 10.87 1.39
N ILE A 315 -9.56 11.72 0.38
CA ILE A 315 -10.62 12.23 -0.48
C ILE A 315 -10.54 11.45 -1.80
N ALA A 316 -11.52 10.62 -2.06
CA ALA A 316 -11.71 9.96 -3.34
C ALA A 316 -12.73 10.74 -4.15
N ASN A 317 -12.37 11.07 -5.37
CA ASN A 317 -13.27 11.85 -6.22
C ASN A 317 -13.69 11.02 -7.43
N TYR A 318 -14.70 10.19 -7.26
CA TYR A 318 -15.25 9.32 -8.31
C TYR A 318 -15.81 10.09 -9.50
N GLU A 319 -16.27 11.31 -9.28
CA GLU A 319 -16.79 12.16 -10.37
C GLU A 319 -15.67 12.69 -11.28
N ARG A 320 -14.42 12.45 -10.93
CA ARG A 320 -13.24 12.97 -11.63
C ARG A 320 -12.28 11.89 -12.12
N ASP A 321 -12.77 10.74 -12.50
CA ASP A 321 -11.93 9.66 -13.05
C ASP A 321 -11.07 10.09 -14.24
N THR A 322 -11.50 11.13 -14.95
CA THR A 322 -10.77 11.73 -16.08
C THR A 322 -9.80 12.83 -15.66
N GLN A 323 -9.78 13.23 -14.38
CA GLN A 323 -8.91 14.28 -13.87
C GLN A 323 -7.81 13.72 -12.97
N SER A 324 -6.63 14.34 -13.04
CA SER A 324 -5.51 14.08 -12.14
C SER A 324 -5.28 15.28 -11.23
N ALA A 325 -5.10 15.04 -9.95
CA ALA A 325 -4.64 16.06 -9.03
C ALA A 325 -3.18 16.43 -9.36
N THR A 326 -2.89 17.72 -9.46
CA THR A 326 -1.61 18.21 -9.93
C THR A 326 -0.75 18.87 -8.87
N ALA A 327 -1.36 19.52 -7.90
CA ALA A 327 -0.66 20.12 -6.76
C ALA A 327 -1.58 20.27 -5.55
N ILE A 328 -0.97 20.33 -4.38
CA ILE A 328 -1.64 20.52 -3.09
C ILE A 328 -0.89 21.60 -2.31
N VAL A 329 -1.61 22.54 -1.74
CA VAL A 329 -1.07 23.54 -0.82
C VAL A 329 -1.83 23.50 0.50
N PRO A 330 -1.27 22.87 1.55
CA PRO A 330 -1.77 23.01 2.90
C PRO A 330 -1.36 24.35 3.51
N THR A 331 -2.24 24.97 4.28
CA THR A 331 -2.04 26.30 4.88
C THR A 331 -2.07 26.26 6.41
N ASP A 332 -1.63 27.34 7.05
CA ASP A 332 -1.59 27.44 8.52
C ASP A 332 -2.99 27.49 9.18
N ASN A 333 -4.01 27.87 8.42
CA ASN A 333 -5.41 27.90 8.88
C ASN A 333 -6.17 26.61 8.56
N ASN A 334 -5.45 25.49 8.40
CA ASN A 334 -5.99 24.15 8.11
C ASN A 334 -6.74 24.00 6.79
N LYS A 335 -6.72 25.00 5.92
CA LYS A 335 -7.25 24.85 4.56
C LYS A 335 -6.22 24.19 3.66
N VAL A 336 -6.71 23.35 2.75
CA VAL A 336 -5.92 22.62 1.78
C VAL A 336 -6.51 22.88 0.40
N TYR A 337 -5.72 23.46 -0.48
CA TYR A 337 -6.12 23.77 -1.85
C TYR A 337 -5.50 22.76 -2.81
N VAL A 338 -6.28 22.27 -3.75
CA VAL A 338 -5.87 21.23 -4.71
C VAL A 338 -6.23 21.65 -6.12
N SER A 339 -5.29 21.55 -7.03
CA SER A 339 -5.50 21.77 -8.46
C SER A 339 -5.59 20.48 -9.25
N TYR A 340 -6.35 20.50 -10.33
CA TYR A 340 -6.59 19.36 -11.22
C TYR A 340 -6.43 19.74 -12.68
N HIS A 341 -5.97 18.77 -13.48
CA HIS A 341 -6.00 18.82 -14.94
C HIS A 341 -6.70 17.58 -15.52
N THR A 342 -7.12 17.65 -16.78
CA THR A 342 -7.62 16.45 -17.47
C THR A 342 -6.50 15.55 -17.95
N ASN A 343 -6.80 14.25 -18.01
CA ASN A 343 -5.98 13.28 -18.71
C ASN A 343 -6.36 13.29 -20.21
N GLY A 344 -5.60 14.01 -21.02
CA GLY A 344 -5.85 14.04 -22.47
C GLY A 344 -5.71 15.43 -23.08
N LYS A 345 -6.38 15.64 -24.22
CA LYS A 345 -6.28 16.88 -24.99
C LYS A 345 -7.29 17.96 -24.61
N ASP A 346 -8.28 17.60 -23.83
CA ASP A 346 -9.36 18.51 -23.46
C ASP A 346 -9.03 19.23 -22.15
N PHE A 347 -9.42 20.49 -22.09
CA PHE A 347 -9.28 21.30 -20.89
C PHE A 347 -10.44 21.00 -19.94
N GLY A 348 -10.15 20.57 -18.74
CA GLY A 348 -11.16 20.19 -17.76
C GLY A 348 -10.65 20.30 -16.34
N GLY A 349 -9.74 21.25 -16.08
CA GLY A 349 -9.18 21.49 -14.76
C GLY A 349 -10.22 21.99 -13.76
N SER A 350 -9.95 21.81 -12.50
CA SER A 350 -10.80 22.25 -11.39
C SER A 350 -9.97 22.47 -10.13
N ILE A 351 -10.61 22.99 -9.11
CA ILE A 351 -9.99 23.30 -7.82
C ILE A 351 -10.85 22.73 -6.71
N ASP A 352 -10.23 22.07 -5.74
CA ASP A 352 -10.88 21.72 -4.47
C ASP A 352 -10.30 22.57 -3.33
N VAL A 353 -11.18 22.99 -2.44
CA VAL A 353 -10.82 23.51 -1.12
C VAL A 353 -11.27 22.50 -0.09
N ALA A 354 -10.33 21.96 0.64
CA ALA A 354 -10.57 21.04 1.75
C ALA A 354 -10.13 21.68 3.07
N GLU A 355 -10.55 21.07 4.17
CA GLU A 355 -10.18 21.50 5.51
C GLU A 355 -9.71 20.32 6.33
N MET A 356 -8.59 20.49 7.01
CA MET A 356 -8.03 19.50 7.90
C MET A 356 -8.49 19.75 9.33
N ASN A 357 -9.31 18.86 9.88
CA ASN A 357 -9.78 18.89 11.26
C ASN A 357 -9.15 17.71 12.02
N GLY A 358 -8.12 18.00 12.81
CA GLY A 358 -7.31 16.96 13.43
C GLY A 358 -6.65 16.07 12.35
N GLU A 359 -7.08 14.83 12.23
CA GLU A 359 -6.58 13.87 11.25
C GLU A 359 -7.52 13.61 10.08
N GLN A 360 -8.66 14.33 10.02
CA GLN A 360 -9.67 14.18 8.98
C GLN A 360 -9.61 15.33 7.97
N LEU A 361 -9.46 14.99 6.71
CA LEU A 361 -9.55 15.93 5.59
C LEU A 361 -10.98 15.91 5.02
N THR A 362 -11.64 17.05 4.96
CA THR A 362 -13.02 17.18 4.48
C THR A 362 -13.09 18.17 3.33
N LEU A 363 -13.75 17.80 2.23
CA LEU A 363 -14.01 18.69 1.11
C LEU A 363 -15.03 19.77 1.52
N LYS A 364 -14.71 21.05 1.28
CA LYS A 364 -15.56 22.22 1.60
C LYS A 364 -16.10 22.91 0.36
N GLN A 365 -15.30 22.98 -0.70
CA GLN A 365 -15.71 23.66 -1.93
C GLN A 365 -15.04 22.96 -3.13
N ARG A 366 -15.78 22.92 -4.22
CA ARG A 366 -15.31 22.43 -5.52
C ARG A 366 -15.63 23.46 -6.59
N VAL A 367 -14.61 23.99 -7.24
CA VAL A 367 -14.74 24.95 -8.32
C VAL A 367 -14.59 24.21 -9.64
N GLN A 368 -15.67 24.18 -10.41
CA GLN A 368 -15.73 23.58 -11.74
C GLN A 368 -15.46 24.63 -12.83
N GLN A 369 -15.37 24.18 -14.08
CA GLN A 369 -15.10 25.05 -15.24
C GLN A 369 -16.11 26.19 -15.39
N ALA A 370 -17.40 25.93 -15.17
CA ALA A 370 -18.46 26.94 -15.31
C ALA A 370 -18.28 28.10 -14.30
N GLU A 371 -17.89 27.77 -13.09
CA GLU A 371 -17.68 28.76 -12.00
C GLU A 371 -16.37 29.50 -12.19
N ALA A 372 -15.36 28.88 -12.77
CA ALA A 372 -14.09 29.52 -13.07
C ALA A 372 -14.17 30.54 -14.21
N GLY A 373 -15.24 30.53 -15.00
CA GLY A 373 -15.47 31.52 -16.04
C GLY A 373 -14.78 31.26 -17.38
N ALA A 374 -13.94 30.26 -17.46
CA ALA A 374 -13.23 29.82 -18.66
C ALA A 374 -12.89 28.33 -18.55
N THR A 375 -12.33 27.75 -19.60
CA THR A 375 -11.85 26.36 -19.60
C THR A 375 -10.37 26.33 -19.27
N TYR A 376 -10.00 25.63 -18.19
CA TYR A 376 -8.65 25.57 -17.64
C TYR A 376 -8.12 24.14 -17.60
N ASP A 377 -6.79 24.03 -17.65
CA ASP A 377 -6.01 22.93 -17.11
C ASP A 377 -4.96 23.49 -16.15
N PHE A 378 -4.94 23.02 -14.90
CA PHE A 378 -4.04 23.55 -13.88
C PHE A 378 -2.90 22.57 -13.60
N ASN A 379 -1.66 23.07 -13.66
CA ASN A 379 -0.45 22.32 -13.37
C ASN A 379 0.04 22.51 -11.93
N HIS A 380 -0.18 23.68 -11.37
CA HIS A 380 0.30 24.05 -10.05
C HIS A 380 -0.53 25.16 -9.42
N LEU A 381 -0.47 25.27 -8.11
CA LEU A 381 -1.11 26.36 -7.36
C LEU A 381 -0.27 26.77 -6.15
N ASN A 382 -0.53 27.99 -5.66
CA ASN A 382 0.03 28.46 -4.40
C ASN A 382 -0.85 29.57 -3.78
N VAL A 383 -0.79 29.70 -2.46
CA VAL A 383 -1.46 30.77 -1.72
C VAL A 383 -0.46 31.89 -1.47
N ILE A 384 -0.77 33.09 -1.99
CA ILE A 384 0.08 34.28 -1.90
C ILE A 384 -0.78 35.48 -1.58
N ASN A 385 -0.49 36.17 -0.50
CA ASN A 385 -1.21 37.40 -0.10
C ASN A 385 -2.74 37.22 -0.09
N ASN A 386 -3.24 36.19 0.54
CA ASN A 386 -4.67 35.84 0.66
C ASN A 386 -5.40 35.65 -0.69
N LYS A 387 -4.67 35.23 -1.69
CA LYS A 387 -5.20 34.82 -2.99
C LYS A 387 -4.65 33.45 -3.35
N LEU A 388 -5.45 32.63 -4.03
CA LEU A 388 -4.99 31.38 -4.64
C LEU A 388 -4.57 31.66 -6.08
N TYR A 389 -3.29 31.49 -6.37
CA TYR A 389 -2.73 31.59 -7.71
C TYR A 389 -2.59 30.21 -8.33
N LEU A 390 -2.89 30.12 -9.63
CA LEU A 390 -2.84 28.88 -10.40
C LEU A 390 -2.00 29.09 -11.65
N ALA A 391 -1.11 28.15 -11.92
CA ALA A 391 -0.34 28.09 -13.15
C ALA A 391 -0.90 26.98 -14.05
N GLY A 392 -1.03 27.23 -15.33
CA GLY A 392 -1.57 26.26 -16.28
C GLY A 392 -1.79 26.83 -17.67
N SER A 393 -2.84 26.36 -18.31
CA SER A 393 -3.33 26.82 -19.60
C SER A 393 -4.80 27.20 -19.50
N ALA A 394 -5.27 28.12 -20.36
CA ALA A 394 -6.65 28.56 -20.35
C ALA A 394 -7.21 28.78 -21.76
N LYS A 395 -8.52 28.49 -21.93
CA LYS A 395 -9.35 28.87 -23.09
C LYS A 395 -10.51 29.74 -22.65
N GLY A 396 -10.85 30.76 -23.39
CA GLY A 396 -12.01 31.59 -23.11
C GLY A 396 -13.35 30.87 -23.28
N LYS A 397 -14.42 31.43 -22.75
CA LYS A 397 -15.79 30.87 -22.82
C LYS A 397 -16.33 30.72 -24.24
N ASP A 398 -15.84 31.52 -25.17
CA ASP A 398 -16.21 31.48 -26.60
C ASP A 398 -15.37 30.51 -27.40
N GLY A 399 -14.59 29.64 -26.75
CA GLY A 399 -13.67 28.72 -27.37
C GLY A 399 -12.40 29.36 -27.92
N LYS A 400 -12.26 30.67 -27.78
CA LYS A 400 -11.01 31.36 -28.11
C LYS A 400 -10.00 31.10 -27.01
N GLN A 401 -8.80 30.79 -27.42
CA GLN A 401 -7.70 30.58 -26.51
C GLN A 401 -7.30 31.91 -25.89
N LEU A 402 -7.29 32.00 -24.56
CA LEU A 402 -6.84 33.21 -23.82
C LEU A 402 -5.31 33.40 -23.92
N GLY A 403 -4.61 32.45 -24.50
CA GLY A 403 -3.18 32.28 -24.54
C GLY A 403 -2.85 30.92 -23.94
N GLY A 404 -1.91 30.17 -24.47
CA GLY A 404 -1.56 28.84 -23.96
C GLY A 404 -1.21 28.89 -22.47
N ALA A 405 -0.05 29.42 -22.14
CA ALA A 405 0.36 29.60 -20.76
C ALA A 405 -0.42 30.73 -20.07
N ALA A 406 -0.97 30.46 -18.91
CA ALA A 406 -1.74 31.43 -18.14
C ALA A 406 -1.50 31.30 -16.62
N ILE A 407 -1.56 32.45 -15.95
CA ILE A 407 -1.68 32.54 -14.50
C ILE A 407 -3.09 33.05 -14.18
N SER A 408 -3.73 32.40 -13.23
CA SER A 408 -5.06 32.78 -12.75
C SER A 408 -5.05 32.93 -11.25
N TYR A 409 -5.98 33.72 -10.71
CA TYR A 409 -6.16 33.74 -9.26
C TYR A 409 -7.64 33.96 -8.86
N ALA A 410 -7.95 33.55 -7.64
CA ALA A 410 -9.16 33.90 -6.91
C ALA A 410 -8.81 34.45 -5.53
N ALA A 411 -9.60 35.37 -5.04
CA ALA A 411 -9.50 35.84 -3.65
C ALA A 411 -9.97 34.75 -2.69
N ILE A 412 -9.30 34.63 -1.55
CA ILE A 412 -9.67 33.74 -0.46
C ILE A 412 -10.49 34.52 0.55
N GLY A 413 -11.71 34.07 0.83
CA GLY A 413 -12.59 34.67 1.84
C GLY A 413 -12.09 34.42 3.27
N GLY A 414 -12.71 35.10 4.24
CA GLY A 414 -12.39 34.91 5.65
C GLY A 414 -12.69 33.52 6.19
N ASP A 415 -13.55 32.78 5.50
CA ASP A 415 -13.85 31.34 5.75
C ASP A 415 -12.88 30.38 5.06
N GLY A 416 -11.92 30.91 4.29
CA GLY A 416 -10.94 30.13 3.52
C GLY A 416 -11.48 29.61 2.19
N LEU A 417 -12.72 29.90 1.81
CA LEU A 417 -13.28 29.50 0.52
C LEU A 417 -12.89 30.50 -0.58
N LEU A 418 -12.93 30.04 -1.82
CA LEU A 418 -12.62 30.88 -2.97
C LEU A 418 -13.83 31.69 -3.40
N ASN A 419 -13.62 32.98 -3.61
CA ASN A 419 -14.63 33.83 -4.24
C ASN A 419 -14.49 33.73 -5.76
N VAL A 420 -15.42 33.01 -6.38
CA VAL A 420 -15.48 32.77 -7.83
C VAL A 420 -16.77 33.26 -8.47
N THR A 421 -17.46 34.20 -7.83
CA THR A 421 -18.74 34.76 -8.32
C THR A 421 -18.60 35.33 -9.73
N GLU A 422 -17.47 35.95 -10.03
CA GLU A 422 -17.14 36.51 -11.36
C GLU A 422 -16.13 35.64 -12.15
N GLY A 423 -15.87 34.41 -11.69
CA GLY A 423 -14.84 33.52 -12.22
C GLY A 423 -13.45 33.85 -11.70
N LEU A 424 -12.42 33.24 -12.32
CA LEU A 424 -11.02 33.53 -12.02
C LEU A 424 -10.53 34.76 -12.79
N THR A 425 -9.70 35.56 -12.15
CA THR A 425 -8.92 36.58 -12.85
C THR A 425 -7.73 35.94 -13.51
N SER A 426 -7.56 36.11 -14.81
CA SER A 426 -6.53 35.42 -15.59
C SER A 426 -5.69 36.38 -16.42
N GLN A 427 -4.38 36.05 -16.48
CA GLN A 427 -3.39 36.73 -17.30
C GLN A 427 -2.70 35.71 -18.21
N SER A 428 -2.78 35.94 -19.52
CA SER A 428 -1.97 35.18 -20.49
C SER A 428 -0.51 35.59 -20.39
N LEU A 429 0.39 34.64 -20.46
CA LEU A 429 1.84 34.86 -20.41
C LEU A 429 2.44 35.11 -21.79
N ASP A 430 1.77 34.65 -22.84
CA ASP A 430 2.17 34.92 -24.22
C ASP A 430 0.97 35.28 -25.11
N ASN A 431 1.25 35.94 -26.20
CA ASN A 431 0.28 36.24 -27.24
C ASN A 431 0.15 35.12 -28.28
N ALA A 432 0.89 34.05 -28.14
CA ALA A 432 1.09 33.00 -29.14
C ALA A 432 0.56 31.67 -28.70
N VAL A 433 -0.61 31.50 -28.26
CA VAL A 433 -1.45 30.29 -28.32
C VAL A 433 -0.78 28.93 -27.97
N LYS A 434 0.51 28.87 -27.62
CA LYS A 434 1.23 27.62 -27.37
C LYS A 434 2.08 27.75 -26.13
N GLY A 435 1.87 26.82 -25.19
CA GLY A 435 2.69 26.69 -23.99
C GLY A 435 1.87 26.50 -22.73
N ASP A 436 2.56 26.19 -21.66
CA ASP A 436 2.01 25.93 -20.35
C ASP A 436 2.76 26.70 -19.28
N ALA A 437 2.04 27.27 -18.32
CA ALA A 437 2.60 27.67 -17.05
C ALA A 437 2.68 26.42 -16.14
N ASN A 438 3.86 26.11 -15.66
CA ASN A 438 4.14 24.87 -14.97
C ASN A 438 4.13 25.01 -13.45
N CYS A 439 4.53 26.19 -12.93
CA CYS A 439 4.70 26.42 -11.51
C CYS A 439 4.53 27.88 -11.15
N VAL A 440 3.95 28.18 -9.99
CA VAL A 440 3.84 29.51 -9.39
C VAL A 440 4.23 29.45 -7.92
N VAL A 441 5.09 30.38 -7.48
CA VAL A 441 5.57 30.46 -6.10
C VAL A 441 5.62 31.92 -5.62
N PRO A 442 5.50 32.18 -4.32
CA PRO A 442 5.78 33.50 -3.77
C PRO A 442 7.27 33.84 -3.91
N PHE A 443 7.58 35.07 -4.27
CA PHE A 443 8.97 35.54 -4.35
C PHE A 443 9.06 37.00 -3.87
N GLY A 444 9.44 37.18 -2.63
CA GLY A 444 9.33 38.46 -1.94
C GLY A 444 7.86 38.92 -1.89
N ASN A 445 7.60 40.14 -2.33
CA ASN A 445 6.23 40.66 -2.46
C ASN A 445 5.57 40.33 -3.79
N ASN A 446 6.25 39.60 -4.65
CA ASN A 446 5.83 39.24 -6.02
C ASN A 446 5.52 37.74 -6.14
N ILE A 447 5.11 37.36 -7.33
CA ILE A 447 4.96 35.96 -7.71
C ILE A 447 5.98 35.61 -8.80
N ALA A 448 6.60 34.46 -8.69
CA ALA A 448 7.49 33.92 -9.72
C ALA A 448 6.83 32.72 -10.41
N VAL A 449 6.98 32.65 -11.72
CA VAL A 449 6.35 31.67 -12.59
C VAL A 449 7.39 30.97 -13.43
N ALA A 450 7.32 29.65 -13.49
CA ALA A 450 8.03 28.85 -14.48
C ALA A 450 7.06 28.44 -15.59
N SER A 451 7.43 28.67 -16.83
CA SER A 451 6.60 28.33 -18.00
C SER A 451 7.45 27.86 -19.18
N THR A 452 6.79 27.41 -20.22
CA THR A 452 7.47 27.08 -21.50
C THR A 452 8.14 28.28 -22.17
N LEU A 453 7.99 29.47 -21.62
CA LEU A 453 8.64 30.73 -22.06
C LEU A 453 9.85 31.12 -21.20
N GLY A 454 10.12 30.38 -20.13
CA GLY A 454 11.16 30.66 -19.15
C GLY A 454 10.60 31.08 -17.80
N TYR A 455 11.37 31.89 -17.04
CA TYR A 455 10.94 32.42 -15.74
C TYR A 455 10.41 33.84 -15.90
N SER A 456 9.35 34.16 -15.18
CA SER A 456 8.76 35.49 -15.14
C SER A 456 8.38 35.87 -13.71
N VAL A 457 8.49 37.15 -13.39
CA VAL A 457 8.07 37.70 -12.10
C VAL A 457 6.95 38.70 -12.35
N TYR A 458 5.89 38.60 -11.57
CA TYR A 458 4.73 39.46 -11.62
C TYR A 458 4.44 40.05 -10.26
N ASP A 459 3.86 41.24 -10.24
CA ASP A 459 3.24 41.75 -9.01
C ASP A 459 1.95 40.96 -8.69
N PRO A 460 1.42 41.04 -7.45
CA PRO A 460 0.26 40.27 -7.04
C PRO A 460 -1.04 40.64 -7.78
N THR A 461 -1.08 41.75 -8.54
CA THR A 461 -2.22 42.11 -9.39
C THR A 461 -2.12 41.59 -10.80
N LEU A 462 -1.04 40.83 -11.11
CA LEU A 462 -0.70 40.28 -12.41
C LEU A 462 -0.35 41.34 -13.47
N VAL A 463 -0.07 42.56 -13.09
CA VAL A 463 0.58 43.49 -14.00
C VAL A 463 1.98 42.95 -14.25
N LYS A 464 2.31 42.74 -15.51
CA LYS A 464 3.56 42.09 -15.91
C LYS A 464 4.78 42.75 -15.25
N GLY A 465 5.43 42.04 -14.37
CA GLY A 465 6.74 42.41 -13.88
C GLY A 465 7.80 42.20 -14.94
N GLU A 466 8.91 42.87 -14.83
CA GLU A 466 9.88 43.02 -15.91
C GLU A 466 10.76 41.85 -16.21
N LEU A 467 10.57 40.67 -15.67
CA LEU A 467 11.65 39.74 -15.84
C LEU A 467 11.30 38.43 -16.48
N THR A 468 11.73 38.29 -17.72
CA THR A 468 12.00 37.01 -18.34
C THR A 468 13.49 36.72 -18.15
N ALA A 469 13.83 35.81 -17.30
CA ALA A 469 15.23 35.59 -16.95
C ALA A 469 15.95 34.60 -17.84
N THR A 470 15.35 34.08 -18.94
CA THR A 470 16.02 32.97 -19.61
C THR A 470 15.76 32.83 -21.09
N THR A 471 16.73 32.21 -21.75
CA THR A 471 16.70 31.69 -23.10
C THR A 471 16.25 30.21 -23.16
N GLY A 472 15.56 29.66 -22.19
CA GLY A 472 15.16 28.26 -22.14
C GLY A 472 13.75 28.09 -21.64
N LYS A 473 13.27 26.86 -21.61
CA LYS A 473 11.94 26.49 -21.11
C LYS A 473 12.05 26.10 -19.65
N ALA A 474 11.25 26.75 -18.79
CA ALA A 474 11.25 26.47 -17.36
C ALA A 474 10.21 25.42 -17.00
N LYS A 475 10.62 24.43 -16.25
CA LYS A 475 9.75 23.34 -15.83
C LYS A 475 9.23 23.51 -14.42
N PHE A 476 10.03 24.00 -13.51
CA PHE A 476 9.64 24.19 -12.11
C PHE A 476 10.49 25.28 -11.47
N VAL A 477 9.98 25.83 -10.37
CA VAL A 477 10.68 26.84 -9.57
C VAL A 477 10.38 26.63 -8.09
N ALA A 478 11.38 26.83 -7.25
CA ALA A 478 11.29 26.80 -5.79
C ALA A 478 12.00 28.01 -5.20
N VAL A 479 11.65 28.38 -3.97
CA VAL A 479 12.19 29.54 -3.28
C VAL A 479 12.82 29.12 -1.95
N ASN A 480 14.00 29.64 -1.65
CA ASN A 480 14.64 29.57 -0.34
C ASN A 480 15.09 30.96 0.08
N GLY A 481 14.40 31.53 1.07
CA GLY A 481 14.67 32.90 1.50
C GLY A 481 14.55 33.90 0.33
N SER A 482 15.65 34.54 -0.02
CA SER A 482 15.71 35.48 -1.13
C SER A 482 16.17 34.87 -2.47
N SER A 483 16.41 33.57 -2.52
CA SER A 483 16.87 32.89 -3.73
C SER A 483 15.73 32.18 -4.44
N LEU A 484 15.67 32.34 -5.74
CA LEU A 484 14.81 31.59 -6.65
C LEU A 484 15.65 30.51 -7.36
N VAL A 485 15.20 29.28 -7.28
CA VAL A 485 15.88 28.14 -7.91
C VAL A 485 14.95 27.54 -8.95
N GLY A 486 15.39 27.46 -10.17
CA GLY A 486 14.59 26.97 -11.29
C GLY A 486 15.23 25.77 -11.99
N LEU A 487 14.40 24.89 -12.53
CA LEU A 487 14.79 23.82 -13.44
C LEU A 487 14.30 24.17 -14.84
N ASN A 488 15.23 24.20 -15.78
CA ASN A 488 14.93 24.48 -17.19
C ASN A 488 15.59 23.46 -18.12
N TYR A 489 15.18 23.50 -19.37
CA TYR A 489 15.77 22.72 -20.47
C TYR A 489 15.83 23.60 -21.73
N THR A 490 16.78 23.32 -22.62
CA THR A 490 17.11 24.22 -23.74
C THR A 490 16.58 23.75 -25.08
N SER A 491 16.24 22.48 -25.20
CA SER A 491 15.85 21.85 -26.47
C SER A 491 14.35 21.88 -26.71
N GLU A 492 13.93 22.00 -27.97
CA GLU A 492 12.58 21.61 -28.37
C GLU A 492 12.43 20.09 -28.21
N ILE A 493 11.31 19.66 -27.63
CA ILE A 493 11.03 18.26 -27.43
C ILE A 493 10.16 17.76 -28.58
N ALA A 494 10.65 16.76 -29.32
CA ALA A 494 9.80 15.97 -30.19
C ALA A 494 8.73 15.26 -29.34
N ALA A 495 7.56 15.00 -29.89
CA ALA A 495 6.47 14.33 -29.16
C ALA A 495 6.94 12.99 -28.57
N GLY A 496 6.52 12.68 -27.35
CA GLY A 496 6.79 11.43 -26.65
C GLY A 496 7.77 11.55 -25.48
N ASP A 497 8.43 10.44 -25.17
CA ASP A 497 9.31 10.26 -23.98
C ASP A 497 10.73 10.83 -24.16
N ALA A 498 10.91 11.81 -25.05
CA ALA A 498 12.23 12.35 -25.37
C ALA A 498 12.88 12.97 -24.13
N GLU A 499 14.08 12.51 -23.83
CA GLU A 499 14.95 13.08 -22.84
C GLU A 499 15.69 14.29 -23.41
N VAL A 500 15.83 15.32 -22.62
CA VAL A 500 16.59 16.54 -22.94
C VAL A 500 17.48 16.93 -21.76
N GLN A 501 18.51 17.69 -22.06
CA GLN A 501 19.42 18.21 -21.03
C GLN A 501 18.68 19.19 -20.13
N GLY A 502 18.67 18.90 -18.83
CA GLY A 502 18.16 19.78 -17.79
C GLY A 502 19.26 20.60 -17.13
N GLU A 503 18.91 21.78 -16.67
CA GLU A 503 19.80 22.70 -16.01
C GLU A 503 19.10 23.36 -14.82
N VAL A 504 19.77 23.46 -13.68
CA VAL A 504 19.34 24.29 -12.55
C VAL A 504 19.96 25.67 -12.68
N GLN A 505 19.14 26.69 -12.50
CA GLN A 505 19.54 28.09 -12.42
C GLN A 505 19.12 28.68 -11.08
N VAL A 506 20.00 29.43 -10.45
CA VAL A 506 19.77 30.11 -9.16
C VAL A 506 19.84 31.60 -9.37
N PHE A 507 18.85 32.30 -8.85
CA PHE A 507 18.73 33.76 -8.93
C PHE A 507 18.63 34.36 -7.54
N ASP A 508 19.20 35.57 -7.38
CA ASP A 508 18.99 36.38 -6.19
C ASP A 508 17.62 37.13 -6.23
N ASN A 509 17.31 37.92 -5.21
CA ASN A 509 16.07 38.68 -5.10
C ASN A 509 15.91 39.78 -6.17
N SER A 510 16.97 40.13 -6.90
CA SER A 510 16.95 41.06 -8.04
C SER A 510 16.88 40.31 -9.39
N MET A 511 16.70 39.01 -9.35
CA MET A 511 16.72 38.11 -10.52
C MET A 511 18.06 38.08 -11.27
N LYS A 512 19.14 38.41 -10.59
CA LYS A 512 20.46 38.15 -11.13
C LYS A 512 20.85 36.70 -10.94
N GLN A 513 21.22 36.02 -12.01
CA GLN A 513 21.72 34.65 -11.93
C GLN A 513 23.03 34.61 -11.13
N THR A 514 23.00 33.83 -10.05
CA THR A 514 24.15 33.65 -9.15
C THR A 514 24.86 32.33 -9.35
N SER A 515 24.12 31.31 -9.87
CA SER A 515 24.70 30.01 -10.18
C SER A 515 23.91 29.31 -11.29
N ARG A 516 24.55 28.39 -11.98
CA ARG A 516 23.93 27.42 -12.89
C ARG A 516 24.74 26.13 -12.97
N PHE A 517 24.08 25.01 -13.15
CA PHE A 517 24.75 23.73 -13.34
C PHE A 517 23.82 22.70 -14.03
N ASP A 518 24.46 21.80 -14.76
CA ASP A 518 23.78 20.71 -15.45
C ASP A 518 23.30 19.64 -14.47
N VAL A 519 22.10 19.09 -14.70
CA VAL A 519 21.55 17.97 -13.93
C VAL A 519 21.39 16.70 -14.75
N GLY A 520 21.94 16.69 -15.98
CA GLY A 520 21.80 15.58 -16.92
C GLY A 520 20.41 15.50 -17.54
N SER A 521 20.09 14.36 -18.12
CA SER A 521 18.81 14.16 -18.82
C SER A 521 17.61 14.26 -17.91
N ILE A 522 16.59 14.96 -18.36
CA ILE A 522 15.23 14.99 -17.80
C ILE A 522 14.23 14.64 -18.89
N ALA A 523 13.03 14.17 -18.51
CA ALA A 523 11.93 13.87 -19.45
C ALA A 523 10.74 14.78 -19.16
N PRO A 524 10.70 16.01 -19.70
CA PRO A 524 9.72 17.02 -19.30
C PRO A 524 8.28 16.69 -19.66
N ASN A 525 8.06 15.82 -20.64
CA ASN A 525 6.69 15.39 -21.04
C ASN A 525 6.14 14.27 -20.15
N ASN A 526 7.00 13.55 -19.43
CA ASN A 526 6.62 12.35 -18.65
C ASN A 526 6.54 12.57 -17.15
N GLY A 527 6.59 13.80 -16.71
CA GLY A 527 6.49 14.12 -15.29
C GLY A 527 6.60 15.60 -15.03
N LYS A 528 6.31 15.99 -13.80
CA LYS A 528 6.38 17.39 -13.39
C LYS A 528 7.82 17.92 -13.32
N ASN A 529 8.80 17.06 -13.15
CA ASN A 529 10.19 17.47 -12.87
C ASN A 529 10.25 18.53 -11.75
N MET A 530 9.53 18.26 -10.67
CA MET A 530 9.48 19.16 -9.53
C MET A 530 10.87 19.30 -8.90
N ILE A 531 11.16 20.46 -8.36
CA ILE A 531 12.33 20.68 -7.52
C ILE A 531 11.90 21.18 -6.14
N ALA A 532 12.73 20.92 -5.14
CA ALA A 532 12.59 21.50 -3.81
C ALA A 532 13.97 21.96 -3.33
N ILE A 533 13.99 22.88 -2.40
CA ILE A 533 15.20 23.37 -1.75
C ILE A 533 14.99 23.36 -0.24
N ASP A 534 15.97 22.81 0.50
CA ASP A 534 15.88 22.77 1.95
C ASP A 534 16.53 24.01 2.61
N SER A 535 16.38 24.09 3.95
CA SER A 535 16.93 25.19 4.75
C SER A 535 18.47 25.31 4.68
N ASN A 536 19.17 24.24 4.27
CA ASN A 536 20.62 24.23 4.10
C ASN A 536 21.05 24.60 2.67
N GLY A 537 20.11 24.86 1.78
CA GLY A 537 20.35 25.19 0.38
C GLY A 537 20.60 23.99 -0.53
N ARG A 538 20.35 22.77 -0.08
CA ARG A 538 20.38 21.58 -0.94
C ARG A 538 19.18 21.58 -1.88
N ILE A 539 19.42 21.21 -3.12
CA ILE A 539 18.45 21.23 -4.20
C ILE A 539 18.14 19.80 -4.61
N TYR A 540 16.85 19.45 -4.55
CA TYR A 540 16.32 18.12 -4.89
C TYR A 540 15.61 18.20 -6.23
N VAL A 541 16.00 17.37 -7.19
CA VAL A 541 15.50 17.41 -8.57
C VAL A 541 14.85 16.09 -8.94
N CYS A 542 13.55 16.13 -9.27
CA CYS A 542 12.80 14.99 -9.79
C CYS A 542 13.10 14.80 -11.28
N LYS A 543 13.68 13.66 -11.64
CA LYS A 543 14.12 13.35 -13.01
C LYS A 543 13.28 12.24 -13.67
N SER A 544 12.01 12.14 -13.34
CA SER A 544 11.09 11.11 -13.85
C SER A 544 11.67 9.70 -13.69
N ALA A 545 11.89 8.98 -14.78
CA ALA A 545 12.44 7.63 -14.78
C ALA A 545 13.91 7.53 -14.29
N LYS A 546 14.62 8.64 -14.24
CA LYS A 546 16.03 8.69 -13.77
C LYS A 546 16.17 8.87 -12.26
N GLY A 547 15.08 8.92 -11.53
CA GLY A 547 15.08 9.00 -10.08
C GLY A 547 15.11 10.41 -9.51
N LEU A 548 15.54 10.51 -8.27
CA LEU A 548 15.71 11.74 -7.52
C LEU A 548 17.19 12.02 -7.32
N MET A 549 17.61 13.23 -7.64
CA MET A 549 18.99 13.70 -7.42
C MET A 549 19.00 14.82 -6.40
N CYS A 550 19.97 14.80 -5.50
CA CYS A 550 20.27 15.87 -4.56
C CYS A 550 21.59 16.53 -4.90
N TYR A 551 21.57 17.85 -4.95
CA TYR A 551 22.73 18.69 -5.22
C TYR A 551 23.01 19.63 -4.05
N GLU A 552 24.27 19.86 -3.75
CA GLU A 552 24.67 20.99 -2.91
C GLU A 552 24.42 22.31 -3.65
N SER A 553 24.39 23.42 -2.93
CA SER A 553 24.13 24.75 -3.52
C SER A 553 25.14 25.16 -4.60
N ASN A 554 26.31 24.57 -4.60
CA ASN A 554 27.35 24.80 -5.62
C ASN A 554 27.21 23.91 -6.87
N GLY A 555 26.19 23.04 -6.93
CA GLY A 555 25.94 22.14 -8.04
C GLY A 555 26.61 20.77 -7.96
N ASN A 556 27.41 20.51 -6.93
CA ASN A 556 27.96 19.17 -6.74
C ASN A 556 26.84 18.20 -6.33
N GLN A 557 26.79 17.04 -7.00
CA GLN A 557 25.83 16.00 -6.64
C GLN A 557 26.19 15.43 -5.26
N ALA A 558 25.26 15.57 -4.31
CA ALA A 558 25.43 15.02 -2.97
C ALA A 558 25.09 13.52 -2.96
N TRP A 559 23.97 13.15 -3.61
CA TRP A 559 23.54 11.76 -3.76
C TRP A 559 22.50 11.62 -4.88
N ALA A 560 22.27 10.38 -5.29
CA ALA A 560 21.24 9.99 -6.23
C ALA A 560 20.44 8.81 -5.68
N SER A 561 19.15 8.80 -5.92
CA SER A 561 18.27 7.68 -5.62
C SER A 561 17.55 7.28 -6.90
N GLU A 562 17.90 6.12 -7.43
CA GLU A 562 17.43 5.65 -8.73
C GLU A 562 16.19 4.77 -8.59
N TRP A 563 15.24 4.93 -9.51
CA TRP A 563 14.09 4.06 -9.68
C TRP A 563 14.06 3.53 -11.10
N THR A 564 13.60 2.30 -11.26
CA THR A 564 13.40 1.71 -12.59
C THR A 564 12.06 2.16 -13.16
N THR A 565 12.04 2.48 -14.44
CA THR A 565 10.80 2.73 -15.18
C THR A 565 9.94 1.46 -15.19
N PRO A 566 8.62 1.55 -14.94
CA PRO A 566 7.74 0.42 -15.15
C PRO A 566 7.76 0.01 -16.61
N THR A 567 8.31 -1.15 -16.90
CA THR A 567 8.14 -1.79 -18.18
C THR A 567 6.71 -2.30 -18.25
N SER A 568 6.03 -2.12 -19.31
CA SER A 568 4.60 -2.29 -19.59
C SER A 568 3.76 -3.10 -18.57
N LYS A 569 2.47 -2.83 -18.47
CA LYS A 569 1.48 -3.54 -17.63
C LYS A 569 1.45 -5.07 -17.81
N SER A 570 2.07 -5.58 -18.86
CA SER A 570 2.13 -7.00 -19.21
C SER A 570 3.41 -7.69 -18.75
N ASP A 571 4.38 -6.98 -18.19
CA ASP A 571 5.62 -7.60 -17.75
C ASP A 571 5.44 -8.27 -16.39
N LYS A 572 4.99 -9.52 -16.45
CA LYS A 572 4.71 -10.37 -15.27
C LYS A 572 5.96 -10.78 -14.48
N ASN A 573 7.14 -10.49 -15.00
CA ASN A 573 8.43 -10.88 -14.42
C ASN A 573 9.10 -9.75 -13.63
N VAL A 574 8.41 -8.65 -13.43
CA VAL A 574 8.94 -7.53 -12.67
C VAL A 574 9.00 -7.89 -11.20
N SER A 575 10.20 -8.00 -10.66
CA SER A 575 10.43 -8.25 -9.25
C SER A 575 9.89 -7.09 -8.40
N VAL A 576 9.19 -7.42 -7.33
CA VAL A 576 8.75 -6.44 -6.31
C VAL A 576 9.92 -5.72 -5.64
N ASP A 577 11.12 -6.28 -5.73
CA ASP A 577 12.35 -5.70 -5.18
C ASP A 577 12.88 -4.52 -6.00
N LYS A 578 12.35 -4.31 -7.21
CA LYS A 578 12.73 -3.18 -8.05
C LYS A 578 11.83 -2.00 -7.78
N ARG A 579 12.42 -0.88 -7.41
CA ARG A 579 11.72 0.39 -7.32
C ARG A 579 11.29 0.82 -8.72
N GLN A 580 9.98 0.87 -8.95
CA GLN A 580 9.40 1.20 -10.23
C GLN A 580 8.50 2.41 -10.09
N GLY A 581 8.80 3.47 -10.81
CA GLY A 581 7.95 4.64 -10.81
C GLY A 581 8.61 5.82 -11.50
N TYR A 582 7.78 6.79 -11.84
CA TYR A 582 8.21 8.10 -12.29
C TYR A 582 8.28 9.05 -11.11
N ILE A 583 9.41 9.66 -10.87
CA ILE A 583 9.60 10.61 -9.78
C ILE A 583 9.03 11.95 -10.21
N ASN A 584 7.84 12.27 -9.68
CA ASN A 584 7.05 13.42 -10.09
C ASN A 584 7.16 14.60 -9.12
N GLY A 585 7.21 14.34 -7.83
CA GLY A 585 7.17 15.38 -6.82
C GLY A 585 8.12 15.12 -5.67
N VAL A 586 8.58 16.20 -5.05
CA VAL A 586 9.45 16.17 -3.88
C VAL A 586 9.08 17.32 -2.92
N ALA A 587 9.01 17.01 -1.64
CA ALA A 587 8.91 17.98 -0.56
C ALA A 587 9.95 17.66 0.50
N VAL A 588 10.40 18.66 1.23
CA VAL A 588 11.44 18.50 2.25
C VAL A 588 11.05 19.24 3.52
N ASP A 589 11.38 18.66 4.66
CA ASP A 589 11.40 19.35 5.94
C ASP A 589 12.79 19.22 6.59
N ASP A 590 12.91 19.56 7.85
CA ASP A 590 14.21 19.52 8.52
C ASP A 590 14.77 18.10 8.67
N ASN A 591 13.90 17.07 8.68
CA ASN A 591 14.26 15.69 8.98
C ASN A 591 14.31 14.79 7.74
N TYR A 592 13.38 14.96 6.81
CA TYR A 592 13.12 13.99 5.74
C TYR A 592 12.94 14.63 4.38
N VAL A 593 13.05 13.77 3.38
CA VAL A 593 12.69 14.05 1.98
C VAL A 593 11.50 13.15 1.62
N TYR A 594 10.42 13.75 1.14
CA TYR A 594 9.18 13.08 0.75
C TYR A 594 9.05 13.08 -0.76
N VAL A 595 8.79 11.92 -1.35
CA VAL A 595 8.83 11.76 -2.81
C VAL A 595 7.51 11.17 -3.32
N ALA A 596 6.90 11.83 -4.28
CA ALA A 596 5.80 11.28 -5.07
C ALA A 596 6.38 10.51 -6.25
N ALA A 597 6.40 9.19 -6.15
CA ALA A 597 7.16 8.30 -7.03
C ALA A 597 6.26 7.51 -8.01
N GLY A 598 5.25 8.17 -8.58
CA GLY A 598 4.38 7.55 -9.57
C GLY A 598 3.67 6.31 -9.02
N ALA A 599 3.73 5.20 -9.74
CA ALA A 599 3.13 3.93 -9.33
C ALA A 599 3.78 3.30 -8.08
N TYR A 600 5.00 3.69 -7.75
CA TYR A 600 5.65 3.28 -6.51
C TYR A 600 5.05 3.94 -5.26
N GLY A 601 4.34 5.05 -5.43
CA GLY A 601 3.60 5.73 -4.38
C GLY A 601 4.39 6.81 -3.66
N LEU A 602 4.14 6.96 -2.35
CA LEU A 602 4.84 7.90 -1.49
C LEU A 602 6.08 7.24 -0.89
N VAL A 603 7.22 7.88 -1.01
CA VAL A 603 8.51 7.44 -0.43
C VAL A 603 9.01 8.48 0.55
N VAL A 604 9.53 8.03 1.68
CA VAL A 604 10.21 8.89 2.66
C VAL A 604 11.69 8.50 2.71
N LEU A 605 12.55 9.47 2.50
CA LEU A 605 14.00 9.30 2.56
C LEU A 605 14.58 10.11 3.71
N THR A 606 15.72 9.68 4.22
CA THR A 606 16.60 10.54 5.04
C THR A 606 17.19 11.66 4.20
N LYS A 607 17.80 12.65 4.83
CA LYS A 607 18.46 13.77 4.13
C LYS A 607 19.70 13.34 3.33
N ASP A 608 20.22 12.15 3.57
CA ASP A 608 21.32 11.51 2.82
C ASP A 608 20.84 10.49 1.77
N GLY A 609 19.52 10.45 1.49
CA GLY A 609 18.93 9.70 0.39
C GLY A 609 18.61 8.23 0.67
N LYS A 610 18.73 7.79 1.94
CA LYS A 610 18.35 6.42 2.32
C LYS A 610 16.86 6.32 2.54
N GLU A 611 16.27 5.25 2.04
CA GLU A 611 14.85 5.00 2.25
C GLU A 611 14.55 4.66 3.71
N VAL A 612 13.58 5.38 4.27
CA VAL A 612 13.03 5.15 5.60
C VAL A 612 11.82 4.24 5.51
N THR A 613 10.89 4.56 4.62
CA THR A 613 9.66 3.81 4.38
C THR A 613 9.02 4.26 3.07
N HIS A 614 8.14 3.45 2.53
CA HIS A 614 7.28 3.86 1.43
C HIS A 614 5.86 3.28 1.52
N LYS A 615 4.95 3.87 0.78
CA LYS A 615 3.56 3.44 0.68
C LYS A 615 3.17 3.36 -0.78
N ARG A 616 3.08 2.14 -1.29
CA ARG A 616 2.65 1.88 -2.65
C ARG A 616 1.12 1.88 -2.72
N ILE A 617 0.58 2.50 -3.73
CA ILE A 617 -0.86 2.54 -3.97
C ILE A 617 -1.12 2.05 -5.37
N GLY A 618 -1.32 0.76 -5.50
CA GLY A 618 -1.85 0.07 -6.65
C GLY A 618 -1.40 0.49 -8.04
N THR A 619 -2.00 -0.11 -9.01
CA THR A 619 -1.68 0.00 -10.44
C THR A 619 -2.36 1.17 -11.13
N SER A 620 -2.16 1.25 -12.41
CA SER A 620 -2.66 2.19 -13.41
C SER A 620 -3.77 3.18 -12.97
N GLY A 621 -3.44 4.44 -13.02
CA GLY A 621 -4.32 5.55 -12.68
C GLY A 621 -4.17 6.07 -11.25
N ASN A 622 -3.42 5.38 -10.40
CA ASN A 622 -3.10 5.80 -9.04
C ASN A 622 -1.64 6.25 -8.90
N SER A 623 -1.14 6.92 -9.90
CA SER A 623 0.22 7.48 -9.87
C SER A 623 0.31 8.63 -8.87
N ALA A 624 1.26 8.57 -7.94
CA ALA A 624 1.59 9.69 -7.08
C ALA A 624 2.23 10.81 -7.91
N ASN A 625 1.57 11.97 -7.98
CA ASN A 625 1.96 13.07 -8.87
C ASN A 625 2.58 14.25 -8.13
N TYR A 626 2.20 14.47 -6.88
CA TYR A 626 2.63 15.61 -6.10
C TYR A 626 2.63 15.27 -4.62
N VAL A 627 3.54 15.87 -3.87
CA VAL A 627 3.63 15.75 -2.42
C VAL A 627 3.87 17.10 -1.79
N ALA A 628 3.20 17.35 -0.67
CA ALA A 628 3.44 18.50 0.20
C ALA A 628 3.53 18.04 1.65
N VAL A 629 4.29 18.74 2.47
CA VAL A 629 4.40 18.47 3.90
C VAL A 629 4.12 19.74 4.69
N LYS A 630 3.32 19.62 5.74
CA LYS A 630 2.98 20.72 6.64
C LYS A 630 2.68 20.19 8.03
N ASN A 631 3.36 20.71 9.06
CA ASN A 631 3.13 20.34 10.46
C ASN A 631 3.16 18.82 10.73
N GLY A 632 4.08 18.10 10.07
CA GLY A 632 4.21 16.65 10.18
C GLY A 632 3.16 15.84 9.41
N LEU A 633 2.23 16.49 8.72
CA LEU A 633 1.27 15.84 7.83
C LEU A 633 1.80 15.85 6.39
N ILE A 634 1.63 14.72 5.72
CA ILE A 634 2.12 14.49 4.36
C ILE A 634 0.91 14.34 3.45
N TYR A 635 0.78 15.25 2.50
CA TYR A 635 -0.32 15.32 1.55
C TYR A 635 0.14 14.81 0.19
N VAL A 636 -0.57 13.85 -0.39
CA VAL A 636 -0.21 13.27 -1.69
C VAL A 636 -1.37 13.39 -2.66
N ALA A 637 -1.06 13.90 -3.85
CA ALA A 637 -2.00 13.96 -4.97
C ALA A 637 -1.74 12.78 -5.91
N TYR A 638 -2.82 12.09 -6.27
CA TYR A 638 -2.77 10.95 -7.19
C TYR A 638 -3.55 11.23 -8.46
N GLY A 639 -3.26 10.46 -9.47
CA GLY A 639 -4.11 10.32 -10.65
C GLY A 639 -5.55 9.94 -10.27
N LYS A 640 -6.49 10.16 -11.17
CA LYS A 640 -7.93 9.92 -10.93
C LYS A 640 -8.52 10.72 -9.76
N GLY A 641 -7.99 11.91 -9.51
CA GLY A 641 -8.55 12.88 -8.56
C GLY A 641 -8.48 12.52 -7.08
N ARG A 642 -7.59 11.62 -6.70
CA ARG A 642 -7.48 11.17 -5.31
C ARG A 642 -6.44 11.96 -4.52
N ILE A 643 -6.79 12.31 -3.28
CA ILE A 643 -5.91 12.96 -2.31
C ILE A 643 -5.83 12.11 -1.06
N GLN A 644 -4.62 11.90 -0.54
CA GLN A 644 -4.41 11.20 0.74
C GLN A 644 -3.52 12.01 1.67
N VAL A 645 -3.79 11.87 2.96
CA VAL A 645 -2.98 12.46 4.04
C VAL A 645 -2.39 11.35 4.87
N PHE A 646 -1.09 11.41 5.07
CA PHE A 646 -0.32 10.47 5.88
C PHE A 646 0.39 11.17 7.03
N LYS A 647 0.73 10.38 8.03
CA LYS A 647 1.62 10.76 9.13
C LYS A 647 2.73 9.72 9.24
N LEU A 648 3.94 10.17 9.44
CA LEU A 648 5.05 9.29 9.74
C LEU A 648 5.02 8.94 11.23
N THR A 649 4.94 7.63 11.55
CA THR A 649 4.84 7.12 12.92
C THR A 649 5.89 6.05 13.19
N GLY A 650 6.14 5.75 14.46
CA GLY A 650 7.08 4.70 14.87
C GLY A 650 8.55 5.12 14.80
N GLY A 651 9.42 4.23 15.23
CA GLY A 651 10.87 4.33 15.04
C GLY A 651 11.67 5.09 16.10
N ASP A 652 11.06 5.76 17.06
CA ASP A 652 11.79 6.48 18.11
C ASP A 652 11.27 6.10 19.52
N ALA A 653 11.57 4.87 19.91
CA ALA A 653 11.64 4.54 21.32
C ALA A 653 13.11 4.40 21.74
N GLN A 654 13.97 5.31 21.26
CA GLN A 654 15.33 5.48 21.76
C GLN A 654 15.75 6.94 21.62
N GLN A 655 15.32 7.73 22.57
CA GLN A 655 16.10 8.76 23.23
C GLN A 655 15.64 8.92 24.66
#